data_bc22fe2eba0e8db0289bd2f0f52421ab
#
_entry.id   bc22fe2eba0e8db0289bd2f0f52421ab
#
_cell.length_a   1.000
_cell.length_b   1.000
_cell.length_c   1.000
_cell.angle_alpha   90.00
_cell.angle_beta   90.00
_cell.angle_gamma   90.00
#
_symmetry.space_group_name_H-M   'P 1'
#
loop_
_entity.id
_entity.type
_entity.pdbx_description
1 polymer ?
#
loop_
_entity_poly.entity_id
_entity_poly.type
_entity_poly.pdbx_seq_one_letter_code
_entity_poly.pdbx_strand_id
1 'polypeptide(L)'
;MKGLLFSLSLIATVSLYAQDFTGYSPEAAKAQEQLESQFRESIDKSRFKTHLKILTEHPHIAGTPANEKVKDYIVTSMSAAGLQVKTYPYEVYMSSDPGESLVEVITPEGIVLDQQEKALAEDPYSDHPELKKGWNAYSGNGDVTAEVVYANYGTKADFEQLEALGVSLKGKIVMARYGGNFRGYKAKFAEAHGAAGLIIYTDPKDSGFTRGLVFPEGVYYNETGIQRGSLLTADWTGDPLTPYEPALPREDKNSPDRLDPKDAGLHSIPVTPISYGAADHIFKHMQGEAVPQGWQGGLPYTYRLQGGKDLTVRLKVDQPKELTKVHNIVGTLKGKTYPDEWIILGCHYDAWAFGATDPNSGTAMLLSLSETLGKLAKNGNRPDRSILIAHWDAEEHGVIGSSEWVEQFKDELKAKAVAYINLDAAVSGKNFGASSAPSLKTILAEATKQVKYPYTEETVYEHWSKENDEPNIGNLGGGSDHIAFYMHAGVPSLSGGAGGPTLYHTNYDDFYFYETFVDPEFQMGPTVEAVMGTLSLRLANARLLPYDVVRYATDLEMHFDKATEQVKKFSSDFAGFKASTSAISSLGKTANLVAKAFEEQLQSGNLSKKRTKRLNAKLMALEKSFLDPEGMPYGDWYKSLYASSDPFSGYASWILPGLQYQIEMENKDQLSDWDQRYANAINDLNAKLADIMESL
;
A
#
# COMPACT_ATOMS: atom_id res chain seq x y z
N MET A 1 14.23 57.02 8.13
CA MET A 1 14.42 55.70 8.75
C MET A 1 13.15 54.84 8.89
N LYS A 2 11.91 55.42 8.93
CA LYS A 2 10.66 54.60 9.03
C LYS A 2 10.21 53.92 7.72
N GLY A 3 10.68 54.42 6.56
CA GLY A 3 10.30 53.85 5.26
C GLY A 3 11.10 52.58 4.84
N LEU A 4 12.31 52.42 5.36
CA LEU A 4 13.17 51.27 4.99
C LEU A 4 12.77 50.00 5.74
N LEU A 5 12.26 50.09 6.97
CA LEU A 5 11.79 48.95 7.77
C LEU A 5 10.49 48.34 7.21
N PHE A 6 9.62 49.18 6.62
CA PHE A 6 8.36 48.68 6.03
C PHE A 6 8.61 47.90 4.71
N SER A 7 9.60 48.31 3.93
CA SER A 7 9.99 47.59 2.69
C SER A 7 10.69 46.27 2.95
N LEU A 8 11.48 46.14 4.02
CA LEU A 8 12.11 44.88 4.40
C LEU A 8 11.10 43.87 4.95
N SER A 9 10.09 44.33 5.71
CA SER A 9 9.02 43.43 6.22
C SER A 9 8.14 42.89 5.10
N LEU A 10 7.88 43.65 4.04
CA LEU A 10 7.08 43.20 2.90
C LEU A 10 7.85 42.20 2.03
N ILE A 11 9.18 42.37 1.87
CA ILE A 11 10.04 41.46 1.11
C ILE A 11 10.22 40.14 1.88
N ALA A 12 10.34 40.17 3.21
CA ALA A 12 10.46 38.98 4.05
C ALA A 12 9.17 38.14 4.07
N THR A 13 7.99 38.79 4.11
CA THR A 13 6.70 38.07 4.04
C THR A 13 6.44 37.47 2.66
N VAL A 14 6.81 38.13 1.58
CA VAL A 14 6.67 37.60 0.22
C VAL A 14 7.62 36.42 0.00
N SER A 15 8.83 36.43 0.56
CA SER A 15 9.76 35.31 0.48
C SER A 15 9.31 34.10 1.30
N LEU A 16 8.70 34.27 2.47
CA LEU A 16 8.12 33.20 3.28
C LEU A 16 6.91 32.53 2.57
N TYR A 17 6.05 33.34 1.94
CA TYR A 17 4.90 32.81 1.18
C TYR A 17 5.32 31.97 -0.04
N ALA A 18 6.42 32.33 -0.70
CA ALA A 18 6.91 31.58 -1.86
C ALA A 18 7.53 30.21 -1.48
N GLN A 19 7.98 30.05 -0.24
CA GLN A 19 8.61 28.81 0.26
C GLN A 19 7.60 27.66 0.51
N ASP A 20 6.33 27.97 0.77
CA ASP A 20 5.31 26.96 1.11
C ASP A 20 4.39 26.55 -0.07
N PHE A 21 4.67 27.04 -1.30
CA PHE A 21 3.87 26.74 -2.50
C PHE A 21 4.77 26.46 -3.71
N THR A 22 5.43 25.31 -3.66
CA THR A 22 6.27 24.81 -4.77
C THR A 22 5.47 24.75 -6.08
N GLY A 23 6.04 25.29 -7.17
CA GLY A 23 5.40 25.31 -8.50
C GLY A 23 4.47 26.50 -8.76
N TYR A 24 4.35 27.46 -7.82
CA TYR A 24 3.49 28.64 -7.92
C TYR A 24 4.28 29.93 -7.95
N SER A 25 3.78 30.95 -8.70
CA SER A 25 4.22 32.33 -8.50
C SER A 25 3.58 32.89 -7.21
N PRO A 26 4.15 33.95 -6.60
CA PRO A 26 3.60 34.55 -5.37
C PRO A 26 2.11 34.95 -5.48
N GLU A 27 1.69 35.47 -6.63
CA GLU A 27 0.29 35.82 -6.90
C GLU A 27 -0.59 34.58 -7.01
N ALA A 28 -0.13 33.56 -7.73
CA ALA A 28 -0.85 32.30 -7.89
C ALA A 28 -0.93 31.53 -6.57
N ALA A 29 0.11 31.56 -5.73
CA ALA A 29 0.14 30.95 -4.40
C ALA A 29 -0.96 31.53 -3.50
N LYS A 30 -1.14 32.85 -3.48
CA LYS A 30 -2.20 33.50 -2.71
C LYS A 30 -3.61 33.10 -3.18
N ALA A 31 -3.82 32.99 -4.49
CA ALA A 31 -5.10 32.54 -5.04
C ALA A 31 -5.36 31.06 -4.71
N GLN A 32 -4.32 30.24 -4.75
CA GLN A 32 -4.40 28.82 -4.39
C GLN A 32 -4.70 28.62 -2.90
N GLU A 33 -4.07 29.40 -2.01
CA GLU A 33 -4.32 29.37 -0.58
C GLU A 33 -5.80 29.69 -0.25
N GLN A 34 -6.36 30.70 -0.92
CA GLN A 34 -7.78 31.04 -0.78
C GLN A 34 -8.70 29.91 -1.25
N LEU A 35 -8.34 29.25 -2.36
CA LEU A 35 -9.08 28.10 -2.87
C LEU A 35 -9.01 26.91 -1.89
N GLU A 36 -7.84 26.63 -1.34
CA GLU A 36 -7.61 25.57 -0.36
C GLU A 36 -8.37 25.84 0.95
N SER A 37 -8.44 27.10 1.40
CA SER A 37 -9.28 27.47 2.56
C SER A 37 -10.75 27.19 2.29
N GLN A 38 -11.29 27.62 1.13
CA GLN A 38 -12.67 27.33 0.73
C GLN A 38 -12.95 25.82 0.62
N PHE A 39 -11.97 25.06 0.11
CA PHE A 39 -12.06 23.61 0.06
C PHE A 39 -12.17 23.02 1.47
N ARG A 40 -11.23 23.33 2.37
CA ARG A 40 -11.24 22.82 3.76
C ARG A 40 -12.49 23.21 4.53
N GLU A 41 -12.97 24.43 4.37
CA GLU A 41 -14.22 24.91 4.98
C GLU A 41 -15.49 24.20 4.46
N SER A 42 -15.42 23.57 3.29
CA SER A 42 -16.53 22.83 2.69
C SER A 42 -16.59 21.35 3.04
N ILE A 43 -15.56 20.84 3.74
CA ILE A 43 -15.53 19.47 4.25
C ILE A 43 -16.57 19.30 5.34
N ASP A 44 -17.32 18.20 5.27
CA ASP A 44 -18.39 17.88 6.23
C ASP A 44 -18.19 16.47 6.79
N LYS A 45 -17.83 16.39 8.05
CA LYS A 45 -17.58 15.11 8.74
C LYS A 45 -18.76 14.13 8.72
N SER A 46 -20.00 14.66 8.59
CA SER A 46 -21.19 13.81 8.52
C SER A 46 -21.22 12.97 7.24
N ARG A 47 -20.62 13.44 6.14
CA ARG A 47 -20.52 12.68 4.89
C ARG A 47 -19.63 11.46 5.06
N PHE A 48 -18.42 11.66 5.59
CA PHE A 48 -17.52 10.56 5.87
C PHE A 48 -18.17 9.48 6.75
N LYS A 49 -18.77 9.88 7.87
CA LYS A 49 -19.50 8.95 8.74
C LYS A 49 -20.62 8.21 8.00
N THR A 50 -21.38 8.92 7.19
CA THR A 50 -22.52 8.34 6.44
C THR A 50 -22.04 7.33 5.41
N HIS A 51 -21.01 7.67 4.63
CA HIS A 51 -20.43 6.76 3.64
C HIS A 51 -19.88 5.51 4.32
N LEU A 52 -19.05 5.67 5.35
CA LEU A 52 -18.46 4.56 6.08
C LEU A 52 -19.52 3.59 6.61
N LYS A 53 -20.58 4.13 7.25
CA LYS A 53 -21.67 3.32 7.79
C LYS A 53 -22.39 2.50 6.71
N ILE A 54 -22.62 3.08 5.53
CA ILE A 54 -23.30 2.40 4.42
C ILE A 54 -22.40 1.33 3.79
N LEU A 55 -21.12 1.67 3.58
CA LEU A 55 -20.16 0.73 3.01
C LEU A 55 -19.95 -0.51 3.89
N THR A 56 -20.07 -0.36 5.20
CA THR A 56 -19.87 -1.41 6.21
C THR A 56 -21.17 -2.04 6.72
N GLU A 57 -22.27 -1.90 5.99
CA GLU A 57 -23.56 -2.49 6.40
C GLU A 57 -23.57 -4.02 6.25
N HIS A 58 -22.82 -4.54 5.27
CA HIS A 58 -22.70 -5.96 4.96
C HIS A 58 -21.27 -6.38 4.71
N PRO A 59 -20.87 -7.63 5.05
CA PRO A 59 -19.63 -8.21 4.55
C PRO A 59 -19.62 -8.28 3.02
N HIS A 60 -18.53 -7.84 2.36
CA HIS A 60 -18.51 -7.67 0.90
C HIS A 60 -17.19 -8.10 0.25
N ILE A 61 -16.91 -9.39 0.32
CA ILE A 61 -15.79 -10.02 -0.38
C ILE A 61 -15.94 -9.80 -1.89
N ALA A 62 -14.82 -9.55 -2.59
CA ALA A 62 -14.81 -9.39 -4.05
C ALA A 62 -15.57 -10.53 -4.78
N GLY A 63 -16.33 -10.15 -5.83
CA GLY A 63 -17.14 -11.09 -6.61
C GLY A 63 -18.45 -11.54 -5.94
N THR A 64 -18.79 -11.07 -4.75
CA THR A 64 -20.06 -11.40 -4.08
C THR A 64 -21.17 -10.40 -4.44
N PRO A 65 -22.45 -10.79 -4.31
CA PRO A 65 -23.57 -9.86 -4.50
C PRO A 65 -23.57 -8.65 -3.56
N ALA A 66 -22.97 -8.78 -2.37
CA ALA A 66 -22.82 -7.64 -1.45
C ALA A 66 -21.80 -6.63 -1.99
N ASN A 67 -20.68 -7.11 -2.55
CA ASN A 67 -19.68 -6.25 -3.19
C ASN A 67 -20.27 -5.49 -4.41
N GLU A 68 -21.13 -6.13 -5.19
CA GLU A 68 -21.85 -5.46 -6.29
C GLU A 68 -22.75 -4.32 -5.79
N LYS A 69 -23.39 -4.44 -4.62
CA LYS A 69 -24.17 -3.35 -4.01
C LYS A 69 -23.27 -2.19 -3.58
N VAL A 70 -22.10 -2.48 -3.02
CA VAL A 70 -21.09 -1.47 -2.68
C VAL A 70 -20.64 -0.73 -3.94
N LYS A 71 -20.31 -1.45 -5.03
CA LYS A 71 -20.03 -0.87 -6.33
C LYS A 71 -21.12 0.10 -6.80
N ASP A 72 -22.38 -0.34 -6.76
CA ASP A 72 -23.51 0.48 -7.22
C ASP A 72 -23.70 1.74 -6.37
N TYR A 73 -23.45 1.64 -5.06
CA TYR A 73 -23.44 2.78 -4.15
C TYR A 73 -22.33 3.79 -4.49
N ILE A 74 -21.11 3.32 -4.74
CA ILE A 74 -19.97 4.15 -5.13
C ILE A 74 -20.26 4.89 -6.46
N VAL A 75 -20.75 4.18 -7.48
CA VAL A 75 -21.12 4.75 -8.78
C VAL A 75 -22.17 5.84 -8.62
N THR A 76 -23.21 5.57 -7.82
CA THR A 76 -24.30 6.52 -7.56
C THR A 76 -23.81 7.77 -6.84
N SER A 77 -23.00 7.59 -5.79
CA SER A 77 -22.46 8.68 -4.96
C SER A 77 -21.55 9.61 -5.76
N MET A 78 -20.60 9.07 -6.50
CA MET A 78 -19.71 9.88 -7.34
C MET A 78 -20.45 10.57 -8.48
N SER A 79 -21.46 9.92 -9.08
CA SER A 79 -22.30 10.54 -10.11
C SER A 79 -23.11 11.71 -9.55
N ALA A 80 -23.69 11.57 -8.37
CA ALA A 80 -24.41 12.63 -7.67
C ALA A 80 -23.50 13.81 -7.30
N ALA A 81 -22.24 13.54 -6.97
CA ALA A 81 -21.20 14.54 -6.74
C ALA A 81 -20.86 15.32 -8.03
N GLY A 82 -21.19 14.79 -9.21
CA GLY A 82 -21.00 15.43 -10.51
C GLY A 82 -19.71 15.01 -11.24
N LEU A 83 -19.13 13.89 -10.84
CA LEU A 83 -18.03 13.25 -11.57
C LEU A 83 -18.59 12.47 -12.78
N GLN A 84 -17.75 12.33 -13.80
CA GLN A 84 -18.03 11.42 -14.92
C GLN A 84 -17.54 10.03 -14.53
N VAL A 85 -18.48 9.14 -14.17
CA VAL A 85 -18.15 7.81 -13.65
C VAL A 85 -18.13 6.78 -14.77
N LYS A 86 -17.12 5.92 -14.76
CA LYS A 86 -16.99 4.77 -15.65
C LYS A 86 -16.58 3.54 -14.84
N THR A 87 -17.19 2.40 -15.16
CA THR A 87 -16.83 1.08 -14.63
C THR A 87 -16.02 0.30 -15.67
N TYR A 88 -15.05 -0.48 -15.17
CA TYR A 88 -14.15 -1.31 -15.97
C TYR A 88 -14.24 -2.74 -15.47
N PRO A 89 -14.90 -3.64 -16.21
CA PRO A 89 -15.02 -5.04 -15.83
C PRO A 89 -13.74 -5.81 -16.16
N TYR A 90 -13.35 -6.71 -15.24
CA TYR A 90 -12.32 -7.72 -15.45
C TYR A 90 -12.87 -9.10 -15.07
N GLU A 91 -12.28 -10.16 -15.60
CA GLU A 91 -12.66 -11.54 -15.27
C GLU A 91 -11.42 -12.28 -14.78
N VAL A 92 -11.31 -12.43 -13.48
CA VAL A 92 -10.09 -12.84 -12.76
C VAL A 92 -10.27 -14.18 -12.06
N TYR A 93 -9.19 -14.94 -11.91
CA TYR A 93 -9.21 -16.25 -11.27
C TYR A 93 -9.01 -16.13 -9.75
N MET A 94 -10.07 -16.35 -8.99
CA MET A 94 -10.06 -16.16 -7.55
C MET A 94 -11.08 -17.03 -6.81
N SER A 95 -11.06 -16.98 -5.47
CA SER A 95 -12.08 -17.52 -4.59
C SER A 95 -12.86 -16.41 -3.94
N SER A 96 -14.18 -16.39 -4.04
CA SER A 96 -15.06 -15.49 -3.28
C SER A 96 -15.69 -16.16 -2.04
N ASP A 97 -15.32 -17.40 -1.77
CA ASP A 97 -15.84 -18.20 -0.66
C ASP A 97 -14.73 -19.08 -0.04
N PRO A 98 -14.71 -19.25 1.29
CA PRO A 98 -13.72 -20.10 1.97
C PRO A 98 -13.78 -21.58 1.59
N GLY A 99 -14.90 -22.08 1.08
CA GLY A 99 -15.12 -23.49 0.87
C GLY A 99 -15.15 -24.29 2.18
N GLU A 100 -14.72 -25.55 2.13
CA GLU A 100 -14.59 -26.37 3.32
C GLU A 100 -13.21 -26.28 3.93
N SER A 101 -13.12 -26.11 5.24
CA SER A 101 -11.88 -26.24 6.00
C SER A 101 -12.14 -26.88 7.37
N LEU A 102 -11.14 -27.62 7.85
CA LEU A 102 -11.16 -28.27 9.15
C LEU A 102 -9.76 -28.26 9.74
N VAL A 103 -9.65 -27.93 11.02
CA VAL A 103 -8.47 -28.17 11.83
C VAL A 103 -8.90 -29.02 13.03
N GLU A 104 -8.30 -30.17 13.20
CA GLU A 104 -8.65 -31.10 14.28
C GLU A 104 -7.39 -31.59 14.99
N VAL A 105 -7.32 -31.41 16.29
CA VAL A 105 -6.27 -32.00 17.13
C VAL A 105 -6.67 -33.46 17.37
N ILE A 106 -6.14 -34.38 16.55
CA ILE A 106 -6.48 -35.83 16.62
C ILE A 106 -5.95 -36.42 17.94
N THR A 107 -4.68 -36.15 18.24
CA THR A 107 -4.03 -36.61 19.47
C THR A 107 -3.43 -35.38 20.15
N PRO A 108 -3.57 -35.23 21.47
CA PRO A 108 -4.24 -36.14 22.41
C PRO A 108 -5.74 -35.88 22.63
N GLU A 109 -6.32 -34.84 22.06
CA GLU A 109 -7.63 -34.33 22.50
C GLU A 109 -8.83 -34.87 21.73
N GLY A 110 -8.70 -35.18 20.45
CA GLY A 110 -9.83 -35.54 19.58
C GLY A 110 -10.83 -34.38 19.42
N ILE A 111 -10.33 -33.13 19.26
CA ILE A 111 -11.14 -31.91 19.20
C ILE A 111 -11.03 -31.23 17.86
N VAL A 112 -12.16 -30.79 17.28
CA VAL A 112 -12.22 -29.91 16.15
C VAL A 112 -12.11 -28.49 16.66
N LEU A 113 -11.16 -27.73 16.09
CA LEU A 113 -10.93 -26.31 16.44
C LEU A 113 -11.94 -25.45 15.72
N ASP A 114 -12.48 -24.47 16.44
CA ASP A 114 -13.40 -23.50 15.85
C ASP A 114 -12.62 -22.52 14.96
N GLN A 115 -13.13 -22.30 13.77
CA GLN A 115 -12.63 -21.33 12.80
C GLN A 115 -13.58 -20.14 12.60
N GLN A 116 -14.61 -20.02 13.45
CA GLN A 116 -15.56 -18.91 13.46
C GLN A 116 -15.28 -18.01 14.65
N GLU A 117 -15.29 -16.71 14.43
CA GLU A 117 -15.24 -15.70 15.48
C GLU A 117 -16.56 -15.65 16.24
N LYS A 118 -16.49 -15.44 17.56
CA LYS A 118 -17.68 -15.42 18.41
C LYS A 118 -18.52 -14.16 18.17
N ALA A 119 -19.84 -14.31 18.18
CA ALA A 119 -20.76 -13.18 18.35
C ALA A 119 -20.59 -12.56 19.75
N LEU A 120 -20.51 -11.25 19.81
CA LEU A 120 -20.30 -10.47 21.02
C LEU A 120 -21.53 -9.60 21.29
N ALA A 121 -22.01 -9.61 22.52
CA ALA A 121 -23.23 -8.90 22.87
C ALA A 121 -23.12 -7.36 22.72
N GLU A 122 -21.93 -6.85 22.84
CA GLU A 122 -21.60 -5.42 22.70
C GLU A 122 -21.54 -4.98 21.25
N ASP A 123 -21.24 -5.90 20.34
CA ASP A 123 -21.01 -5.64 18.93
C ASP A 123 -22.16 -6.21 18.07
N PRO A 124 -23.06 -5.34 17.56
CA PRO A 124 -24.22 -5.78 16.78
C PRO A 124 -23.90 -6.29 15.38
N TYR A 125 -22.65 -6.20 14.93
CA TYR A 125 -22.21 -6.69 13.63
C TYR A 125 -21.63 -8.11 13.72
N SER A 126 -21.16 -8.54 14.89
CA SER A 126 -20.42 -9.77 15.09
C SER A 126 -21.23 -11.06 14.91
N ASP A 127 -22.56 -11.01 14.84
CA ASP A 127 -23.46 -12.15 14.55
C ASP A 127 -24.10 -12.07 13.15
N HIS A 128 -23.60 -11.21 12.26
CA HIS A 128 -24.18 -11.05 10.93
C HIS A 128 -24.15 -12.35 10.13
N PRO A 129 -25.29 -12.76 9.49
CA PRO A 129 -25.43 -14.11 8.89
C PRO A 129 -24.56 -14.33 7.65
N GLU A 130 -24.03 -13.28 7.04
CA GLU A 130 -23.14 -13.36 5.86
C GLU A 130 -21.65 -13.45 6.23
N LEU A 131 -21.29 -13.37 7.51
CA LEU A 131 -19.91 -13.52 7.98
C LEU A 131 -19.38 -14.91 7.66
N LYS A 132 -18.15 -14.96 7.19
CA LYS A 132 -17.45 -16.19 6.86
C LYS A 132 -16.46 -16.57 7.97
N LYS A 133 -16.20 -17.88 8.09
CA LYS A 133 -15.12 -18.40 8.95
C LYS A 133 -13.75 -17.83 8.51
N GLY A 134 -12.72 -18.01 9.34
CA GLY A 134 -11.35 -17.67 8.99
C GLY A 134 -10.84 -18.51 7.81
N TRP A 135 -10.19 -17.87 6.84
CA TRP A 135 -9.65 -18.53 5.65
C TRP A 135 -8.53 -17.71 5.00
N ASN A 136 -7.74 -18.39 4.15
CA ASN A 136 -6.75 -17.72 3.29
C ASN A 136 -7.07 -18.03 1.83
N ALA A 137 -7.29 -17.01 1.01
CA ALA A 137 -7.50 -17.19 -0.43
C ALA A 137 -6.25 -17.76 -1.10
N TYR A 138 -6.46 -18.53 -2.18
CA TYR A 138 -5.41 -19.27 -2.91
C TYR A 138 -4.72 -20.37 -2.10
N SER A 139 -5.33 -20.86 -1.03
CA SER A 139 -4.84 -22.08 -0.40
C SER A 139 -4.83 -23.25 -1.39
N GLY A 140 -3.84 -24.13 -1.30
CA GLY A 140 -3.92 -25.44 -1.92
C GLY A 140 -5.05 -26.26 -1.30
N ASN A 141 -5.61 -27.20 -2.07
CA ASN A 141 -6.61 -28.15 -1.58
C ASN A 141 -5.92 -29.44 -1.07
N GLY A 142 -6.38 -29.95 0.05
CA GLY A 142 -5.80 -31.18 0.62
C GLY A 142 -6.45 -31.60 1.94
N ASP A 143 -6.17 -32.85 2.36
CA ASP A 143 -6.58 -33.41 3.65
C ASP A 143 -5.40 -34.20 4.21
N VAL A 144 -4.73 -33.64 5.20
CA VAL A 144 -3.47 -34.14 5.74
C VAL A 144 -3.56 -34.31 7.25
N THR A 145 -3.00 -35.41 7.77
CA THR A 145 -2.83 -35.64 9.22
C THR A 145 -1.37 -35.86 9.51
N ALA A 146 -0.76 -34.97 10.32
CA ALA A 146 0.66 -35.02 10.59
C ALA A 146 1.03 -34.46 11.96
N GLU A 147 2.30 -34.67 12.35
CA GLU A 147 2.94 -33.97 13.47
C GLU A 147 3.08 -32.47 13.17
N VAL A 148 3.16 -31.65 14.21
CA VAL A 148 3.25 -30.19 14.13
C VAL A 148 4.67 -29.71 14.41
N VAL A 149 5.13 -28.73 13.64
CA VAL A 149 6.37 -27.97 13.87
C VAL A 149 6.07 -26.50 13.92
N TYR A 150 6.59 -25.79 14.91
CA TYR A 150 6.47 -24.35 15.03
C TYR A 150 7.63 -23.64 14.34
N ALA A 151 7.31 -22.68 13.47
CA ALA A 151 8.25 -21.96 12.61
C ALA A 151 8.25 -20.45 12.86
N ASN A 152 8.04 -19.99 14.10
CA ASN A 152 8.02 -18.56 14.44
C ASN A 152 7.11 -17.72 13.51
N TYR A 153 7.64 -16.74 12.80
CA TYR A 153 6.91 -15.97 11.78
C TYR A 153 6.90 -16.64 10.40
N GLY A 154 7.58 -17.77 10.22
CA GLY A 154 7.70 -18.43 8.91
C GLY A 154 8.40 -17.56 7.86
N THR A 155 9.39 -16.77 8.26
CA THR A 155 10.27 -16.04 7.36
C THR A 155 11.32 -16.98 6.76
N LYS A 156 12.00 -16.58 5.69
CA LYS A 156 13.13 -17.32 5.11
C LYS A 156 14.16 -17.70 6.20
N ALA A 157 14.55 -16.73 7.02
CA ALA A 157 15.51 -16.92 8.12
C ALA A 157 15.01 -17.89 9.19
N ASP A 158 13.71 -17.92 9.47
CA ASP A 158 13.12 -18.89 10.42
C ASP A 158 13.23 -20.33 9.89
N PHE A 159 12.98 -20.56 8.62
CA PHE A 159 13.13 -21.87 8.00
C PHE A 159 14.59 -22.33 7.92
N GLU A 160 15.52 -21.43 7.54
CA GLU A 160 16.97 -21.69 7.56
C GLU A 160 17.47 -22.03 8.99
N GLN A 161 16.91 -21.37 10.01
CA GLN A 161 17.25 -21.66 11.40
C GLN A 161 16.71 -23.04 11.85
N LEU A 162 15.51 -23.45 11.43
CA LEU A 162 14.99 -24.79 11.68
C LEU A 162 15.85 -25.88 11.04
N GLU A 163 16.31 -25.64 9.80
CA GLU A 163 17.21 -26.56 9.13
C GLU A 163 18.55 -26.67 9.87
N ALA A 164 19.13 -25.55 10.30
CA ALA A 164 20.39 -25.52 11.08
C ALA A 164 20.24 -26.26 12.44
N LEU A 165 19.03 -26.27 13.02
CA LEU A 165 18.70 -27.01 14.25
C LEU A 165 18.40 -28.50 13.98
N GLY A 166 18.43 -28.94 12.72
CA GLY A 166 18.12 -30.31 12.32
C GLY A 166 16.62 -30.69 12.45
N VAL A 167 15.73 -29.68 12.46
CA VAL A 167 14.28 -29.89 12.56
C VAL A 167 13.71 -30.12 11.15
N SER A 168 13.30 -31.34 10.86
CA SER A 168 12.69 -31.70 9.56
C SER A 168 11.24 -31.24 9.49
N LEU A 169 10.88 -30.58 8.40
CA LEU A 169 9.52 -30.17 8.07
C LEU A 169 8.80 -31.12 7.12
N LYS A 170 9.55 -32.04 6.52
CA LYS A 170 9.04 -32.92 5.48
C LYS A 170 7.86 -33.75 5.96
N GLY A 171 6.72 -33.57 5.28
CA GLY A 171 5.47 -34.28 5.59
C GLY A 171 4.80 -33.86 6.89
N LYS A 172 5.21 -32.72 7.50
CA LYS A 172 4.62 -32.20 8.74
C LYS A 172 3.72 -31.00 8.46
N ILE A 173 2.88 -30.65 9.42
CA ILE A 173 2.12 -29.40 9.42
C ILE A 173 2.97 -28.36 10.13
N VAL A 174 3.24 -27.25 9.41
CA VAL A 174 3.91 -26.09 9.97
C VAL A 174 2.90 -25.19 10.67
N MET A 175 3.26 -24.66 11.82
CA MET A 175 2.50 -23.63 12.53
C MET A 175 3.33 -22.36 12.61
N ALA A 176 2.80 -21.26 12.05
CA ALA A 176 3.47 -19.97 12.03
C ALA A 176 2.54 -18.87 12.55
N ARG A 177 3.12 -17.82 13.17
CA ARG A 177 2.34 -16.64 13.55
C ARG A 177 2.34 -15.59 12.45
N TYR A 178 1.30 -14.77 12.39
CA TYR A 178 1.25 -13.58 11.55
C TYR A 178 2.34 -12.57 11.96
N GLY A 179 2.73 -11.71 11.03
CA GLY A 179 3.84 -10.79 11.20
C GLY A 179 5.13 -11.29 10.53
N GLY A 180 6.16 -10.45 10.50
CA GLY A 180 7.47 -10.74 9.92
C GLY A 180 7.52 -10.72 8.39
N ASN A 181 6.56 -11.33 7.71
CA ASN A 181 6.42 -11.31 6.25
C ASN A 181 4.95 -11.47 5.84
N PHE A 182 4.65 -11.25 4.55
CA PHE A 182 3.36 -11.56 3.96
C PHE A 182 3.04 -13.06 4.08
N ARG A 183 1.78 -13.38 4.35
CA ARG A 183 1.34 -14.74 4.65
C ARG A 183 1.60 -15.76 3.54
N GLY A 184 1.55 -15.34 2.29
CA GLY A 184 1.87 -16.18 1.15
C GLY A 184 3.32 -16.66 1.14
N TYR A 185 4.28 -15.86 1.61
CA TYR A 185 5.68 -16.29 1.72
C TYR A 185 5.88 -17.37 2.80
N LYS A 186 5.08 -17.34 3.86
CA LYS A 186 5.08 -18.46 4.84
C LYS A 186 4.69 -19.79 4.17
N ALA A 187 3.66 -19.76 3.30
CA ALA A 187 3.25 -20.92 2.53
C ALA A 187 4.33 -21.34 1.52
N LYS A 188 4.89 -20.38 0.77
CA LYS A 188 5.98 -20.60 -0.21
C LYS A 188 7.18 -21.30 0.43
N PHE A 189 7.64 -20.80 1.58
CA PHE A 189 8.79 -21.40 2.28
C PHE A 189 8.44 -22.74 2.93
N ALA A 190 7.27 -22.88 3.55
CA ALA A 190 6.84 -24.15 4.11
C ALA A 190 6.78 -25.26 3.03
N GLU A 191 6.19 -24.96 1.87
CA GLU A 191 6.10 -25.85 0.73
C GLU A 191 7.49 -26.22 0.18
N ALA A 192 8.39 -25.24 0.03
CA ALA A 192 9.76 -25.45 -0.42
C ALA A 192 10.57 -26.39 0.49
N HIS A 193 10.26 -26.41 1.80
CA HIS A 193 10.87 -27.34 2.78
C HIS A 193 10.09 -28.66 2.94
N GLY A 194 9.09 -28.92 2.08
CA GLY A 194 8.35 -30.17 2.01
C GLY A 194 7.30 -30.35 3.11
N ALA A 195 6.80 -29.27 3.71
CA ALA A 195 5.66 -29.31 4.62
C ALA A 195 4.41 -29.87 3.92
N ALA A 196 3.57 -30.59 4.67
CA ALA A 196 2.32 -31.14 4.16
C ALA A 196 1.15 -30.15 4.26
N GLY A 197 1.28 -29.11 5.08
CA GLY A 197 0.30 -28.06 5.28
C GLY A 197 0.81 -26.97 6.20
N LEU A 198 0.07 -25.86 6.27
CA LEU A 198 0.42 -24.70 7.11
C LEU A 198 -0.80 -24.19 7.86
N ILE A 199 -0.62 -23.93 9.15
CA ILE A 199 -1.60 -23.23 9.99
C ILE A 199 -0.98 -21.91 10.41
N ILE A 200 -1.72 -20.80 10.23
CA ILE A 200 -1.26 -19.45 10.59
C ILE A 200 -2.17 -18.91 11.71
N TYR A 201 -1.60 -18.20 12.68
CA TYR A 201 -2.40 -17.58 13.75
C TYR A 201 -1.81 -16.22 14.17
N THR A 202 -2.66 -15.36 14.73
CA THR A 202 -2.20 -14.11 15.34
C THR A 202 -1.83 -14.38 16.79
N ASP A 203 -0.56 -14.24 17.13
CA ASP A 203 -0.07 -14.50 18.49
C ASP A 203 -0.44 -13.33 19.43
N PRO A 204 -0.82 -13.59 20.71
CA PRO A 204 -1.14 -12.55 21.67
C PRO A 204 0.00 -11.54 21.92
N LYS A 205 1.26 -11.93 21.66
CA LYS A 205 2.43 -11.03 21.73
C LYS A 205 2.38 -9.97 20.63
N ASP A 206 1.84 -10.29 19.48
CA ASP A 206 1.82 -9.41 18.31
C ASP A 206 0.54 -8.54 18.30
N SER A 207 -0.64 -9.15 18.56
CA SER A 207 -1.90 -8.45 18.78
C SER A 207 -2.81 -9.29 19.67
N GLY A 208 -2.90 -8.98 20.94
CA GLY A 208 -3.73 -9.68 21.91
C GLY A 208 -3.51 -9.19 23.35
N PHE A 209 -3.89 -9.99 24.32
CA PHE A 209 -3.94 -9.60 25.73
C PHE A 209 -2.56 -9.18 26.33
N THR A 210 -1.45 -9.53 25.71
CA THR A 210 -0.13 -9.07 26.15
C THR A 210 0.17 -7.62 25.72
N ARG A 211 -0.60 -7.08 24.78
CA ARG A 211 -0.47 -5.70 24.27
C ARG A 211 -1.39 -4.72 24.99
N GLY A 212 -2.52 -5.19 25.48
CA GLY A 212 -3.54 -4.38 26.16
C GLY A 212 -4.89 -5.04 26.19
N LEU A 213 -5.93 -4.23 26.37
CA LEU A 213 -7.32 -4.71 26.36
C LEU A 213 -7.68 -5.24 24.96
N VAL A 214 -8.30 -6.41 24.97
CA VAL A 214 -8.78 -7.05 23.75
C VAL A 214 -10.22 -6.62 23.44
N PHE A 215 -10.64 -6.78 22.21
CA PHE A 215 -12.02 -6.50 21.78
C PHE A 215 -13.00 -7.44 22.48
N PRO A 216 -14.16 -6.95 23.01
CA PRO A 216 -14.75 -5.64 22.79
C PRO A 216 -14.36 -4.53 23.78
N GLU A 217 -13.47 -4.77 24.76
CA GLU A 217 -13.04 -3.76 25.72
C GLU A 217 -11.88 -2.89 25.22
N GLY A 218 -11.21 -3.27 24.14
CA GLY A 218 -10.07 -2.57 23.57
C GLY A 218 -9.82 -2.90 22.11
N VAL A 219 -8.61 -2.61 21.65
CA VAL A 219 -8.24 -2.58 20.21
C VAL A 219 -7.46 -3.81 19.73
N TYR A 220 -7.18 -4.76 20.62
CA TYR A 220 -6.41 -5.95 20.27
C TYR A 220 -7.29 -7.17 20.06
N TYR A 221 -6.77 -8.17 19.37
CA TYR A 221 -7.48 -9.44 19.10
C TYR A 221 -7.89 -10.13 20.38
N ASN A 222 -9.15 -10.54 20.47
CA ASN A 222 -9.60 -11.49 21.47
C ASN A 222 -9.22 -12.94 21.06
N GLU A 223 -9.52 -13.89 21.93
CA GLU A 223 -9.19 -15.31 21.74
C GLU A 223 -9.79 -15.96 20.51
N THR A 224 -10.80 -15.34 19.87
CA THR A 224 -11.47 -15.86 18.69
C THR A 224 -11.16 -15.10 17.40
N GLY A 225 -10.53 -13.92 17.48
CA GLY A 225 -10.18 -13.11 16.32
C GLY A 225 -9.27 -13.86 15.34
N ILE A 226 -9.62 -13.87 14.07
CA ILE A 226 -8.91 -14.60 13.01
C ILE A 226 -8.58 -13.64 11.87
N GLN A 227 -7.30 -13.47 11.58
CA GLN A 227 -6.84 -12.71 10.41
C GLN A 227 -7.02 -13.54 9.14
N ARG A 228 -7.74 -13.00 8.15
CA ARG A 228 -7.89 -13.55 6.80
C ARG A 228 -6.79 -13.06 5.88
N GLY A 229 -6.84 -13.42 4.60
CA GLY A 229 -6.03 -12.80 3.55
C GLY A 229 -5.56 -13.76 2.47
N SER A 230 -5.05 -13.19 1.37
CA SER A 230 -4.52 -13.92 0.23
C SER A 230 -3.16 -14.55 0.52
N LEU A 231 -2.88 -15.66 -0.16
CA LEU A 231 -1.56 -16.33 -0.19
C LEU A 231 -0.83 -16.11 -1.52
N LEU A 232 -1.41 -15.36 -2.46
CA LEU A 232 -0.85 -15.19 -3.80
C LEU A 232 0.57 -14.60 -3.76
N THR A 233 1.54 -15.32 -4.32
CA THR A 233 2.97 -14.93 -4.36
C THR A 233 3.55 -15.13 -5.77
N ALA A 234 2.86 -14.62 -6.77
CA ALA A 234 3.37 -14.61 -8.15
C ALA A 234 4.52 -13.58 -8.32
N ASP A 235 5.30 -13.75 -9.38
CA ASP A 235 6.38 -12.81 -9.73
C ASP A 235 5.84 -11.53 -10.42
N TRP A 236 4.52 -11.29 -10.32
CA TRP A 236 3.77 -10.11 -10.74
C TRP A 236 2.61 -9.86 -9.78
N THR A 237 1.96 -8.69 -9.87
CA THR A 237 0.67 -8.43 -9.21
C THR A 237 -0.46 -8.49 -10.25
N GLY A 238 -1.69 -8.80 -9.81
CA GLY A 238 -2.83 -8.95 -10.70
C GLY A 238 -3.32 -10.39 -10.80
N ASP A 239 -4.11 -10.66 -11.84
CA ASP A 239 -4.71 -11.98 -12.05
C ASP A 239 -3.63 -13.05 -12.29
N PRO A 240 -3.67 -14.19 -11.57
CA PRO A 240 -2.65 -15.22 -11.73
C PRO A 240 -2.69 -15.95 -13.08
N LEU A 241 -3.75 -15.81 -13.87
CA LEU A 241 -3.87 -16.47 -15.16
C LEU A 241 -3.55 -15.58 -16.38
N THR A 242 -3.40 -14.26 -16.17
CA THR A 242 -3.09 -13.29 -17.26
C THR A 242 -1.84 -12.46 -16.94
N PRO A 243 -0.66 -13.08 -16.74
CA PRO A 243 0.54 -12.35 -16.38
C PRO A 243 0.89 -11.28 -17.42
N TYR A 244 1.11 -10.03 -16.97
CA TYR A 244 1.52 -8.84 -17.75
C TYR A 244 0.46 -8.27 -18.70
N GLU A 245 -0.75 -8.84 -18.76
CA GLU A 245 -1.83 -8.43 -19.65
C GLU A 245 -3.15 -8.31 -18.88
N PRO A 246 -3.99 -7.29 -19.17
CA PRO A 246 -5.21 -7.07 -18.40
C PRO A 246 -6.20 -8.24 -18.59
N ALA A 247 -6.71 -8.77 -17.48
CA ALA A 247 -7.70 -9.84 -17.44
C ALA A 247 -9.08 -9.40 -17.95
N LEU A 248 -9.14 -8.90 -19.18
CA LEU A 248 -10.39 -8.48 -19.80
C LEU A 248 -11.39 -9.64 -19.86
N PRO A 249 -12.72 -9.36 -19.79
CA PRO A 249 -13.73 -10.40 -19.90
C PRO A 249 -13.54 -11.23 -21.18
N ARG A 250 -13.76 -12.55 -21.12
CA ARG A 250 -13.52 -13.47 -22.24
C ARG A 250 -14.31 -13.13 -23.50
N GLU A 251 -15.42 -12.40 -23.36
CA GLU A 251 -16.20 -11.88 -24.49
C GLU A 251 -15.58 -10.63 -25.15
N ASP A 252 -14.59 -9.99 -24.53
CA ASP A 252 -13.88 -8.88 -25.15
C ASP A 252 -12.91 -9.42 -26.22
N LYS A 253 -12.91 -8.78 -27.38
CA LYS A 253 -12.05 -9.16 -28.51
C LYS A 253 -10.55 -9.01 -28.24
N ASN A 254 -10.18 -8.24 -27.24
CA ASN A 254 -8.80 -8.01 -26.80
C ASN A 254 -8.48 -8.83 -25.54
N SER A 255 -9.36 -9.73 -25.11
CA SER A 255 -9.09 -10.59 -23.95
C SER A 255 -7.84 -11.44 -24.22
N PRO A 256 -6.85 -11.46 -23.32
CA PRO A 256 -5.65 -12.29 -23.49
C PRO A 256 -5.95 -13.77 -23.33
N ASP A 257 -5.04 -14.61 -23.82
CA ASP A 257 -5.02 -16.03 -23.47
C ASP A 257 -4.69 -16.20 -22.00
N ARG A 258 -5.37 -17.13 -21.33
CA ARG A 258 -5.16 -17.42 -19.91
C ARG A 258 -4.31 -18.66 -19.71
N LEU A 259 -3.45 -18.64 -18.70
CA LEU A 259 -2.74 -19.82 -18.24
C LEU A 259 -3.72 -20.90 -17.76
N ASP A 260 -3.32 -22.16 -17.84
CA ASP A 260 -3.99 -23.22 -17.08
C ASP A 260 -3.70 -22.98 -15.58
N PRO A 261 -4.68 -23.03 -14.69
CA PRO A 261 -4.47 -22.81 -13.25
C PRO A 261 -3.32 -23.62 -12.61
N LYS A 262 -3.03 -24.81 -13.15
CA LYS A 262 -1.88 -25.62 -12.69
C LYS A 262 -0.52 -25.03 -13.02
N ASP A 263 -0.45 -24.12 -14.03
CA ASP A 263 0.78 -23.47 -14.50
C ASP A 263 0.93 -22.05 -13.89
N ALA A 264 -0.04 -21.59 -13.08
CA ALA A 264 -0.04 -20.28 -12.45
C ALA A 264 0.84 -20.15 -11.19
N GLY A 265 1.56 -21.20 -10.82
CA GLY A 265 2.48 -21.19 -9.66
C GLY A 265 1.78 -21.04 -8.29
N LEU A 266 0.50 -21.39 -8.19
CA LEU A 266 -0.25 -21.31 -6.94
C LEU A 266 0.22 -22.40 -5.96
N HIS A 267 0.07 -22.13 -4.65
CA HIS A 267 0.43 -23.09 -3.60
C HIS A 267 -0.37 -24.38 -3.69
N SER A 268 0.31 -25.52 -3.48
CA SER A 268 -0.30 -26.86 -3.53
C SER A 268 -0.69 -27.38 -2.15
N ILE A 269 -0.06 -26.91 -1.07
CA ILE A 269 -0.35 -27.35 0.29
C ILE A 269 -1.59 -26.65 0.87
N PRO A 270 -2.42 -27.35 1.68
CA PRO A 270 -3.52 -26.72 2.40
C PRO A 270 -3.02 -25.74 3.45
N VAL A 271 -3.61 -24.53 3.47
CA VAL A 271 -3.30 -23.46 4.41
C VAL A 271 -4.58 -22.89 5.00
N THR A 272 -4.63 -22.70 6.32
CA THR A 272 -5.77 -22.05 6.98
C THR A 272 -5.33 -21.22 8.18
N PRO A 273 -5.99 -20.09 8.47
CA PRO A 273 -5.77 -19.35 9.69
C PRO A 273 -6.65 -19.87 10.82
N ILE A 274 -6.15 -19.73 12.05
CA ILE A 274 -6.92 -19.98 13.29
C ILE A 274 -6.69 -18.84 14.29
N SER A 275 -7.58 -18.73 15.28
CA SER A 275 -7.40 -17.80 16.39
C SER A 275 -6.32 -18.29 17.38
N TYR A 276 -5.82 -17.39 18.26
CA TYR A 276 -4.90 -17.85 19.29
C TYR A 276 -5.57 -18.74 20.36
N GLY A 277 -6.87 -18.58 20.58
CA GLY A 277 -7.63 -19.51 21.44
C GLY A 277 -7.67 -20.94 20.86
N ALA A 278 -7.83 -21.08 19.55
CA ALA A 278 -7.69 -22.36 18.88
C ALA A 278 -6.24 -22.86 18.87
N ALA A 279 -5.26 -21.97 18.65
CA ALA A 279 -3.84 -22.31 18.70
C ALA A 279 -3.39 -22.82 20.08
N ASP A 280 -4.02 -22.36 21.17
CA ASP A 280 -3.75 -22.82 22.54
C ASP A 280 -3.89 -24.35 22.68
N HIS A 281 -4.90 -24.95 22.03
CA HIS A 281 -5.10 -26.40 21.99
C HIS A 281 -3.93 -27.17 21.36
N ILE A 282 -3.16 -26.54 20.51
CA ILE A 282 -1.96 -27.11 19.89
C ILE A 282 -0.75 -26.85 20.78
N PHE A 283 -0.52 -25.60 21.17
CA PHE A 283 0.70 -25.18 21.88
C PHE A 283 0.88 -25.84 23.25
N LYS A 284 -0.20 -26.06 24.01
CA LYS A 284 -0.12 -26.73 25.31
C LYS A 284 0.38 -28.17 25.24
N HIS A 285 0.34 -28.80 24.05
CA HIS A 285 0.81 -30.16 23.80
C HIS A 285 2.14 -30.24 23.04
N MET A 286 2.70 -29.05 22.64
CA MET A 286 4.00 -29.03 22.00
C MET A 286 5.09 -29.54 22.95
N GLN A 287 6.03 -30.32 22.40
CA GLN A 287 7.13 -30.97 23.11
C GLN A 287 8.49 -30.63 22.46
N GLY A 288 9.49 -31.45 22.73
CA GLY A 288 10.82 -31.21 22.17
C GLY A 288 11.57 -30.06 22.83
N GLU A 289 12.53 -29.51 22.12
CA GLU A 289 13.34 -28.40 22.60
C GLU A 289 12.56 -27.09 22.67
N ALA A 290 12.93 -26.24 23.62
CA ALA A 290 12.40 -24.87 23.68
C ALA A 290 12.84 -24.08 22.44
N VAL A 291 12.01 -23.16 22.01
CA VAL A 291 12.30 -22.32 20.85
C VAL A 291 13.54 -21.42 21.05
N PRO A 292 14.22 -21.01 19.97
CA PRO A 292 15.31 -20.03 20.04
C PRO A 292 14.89 -18.71 20.71
N GLN A 293 15.88 -17.97 21.17
CA GLN A 293 15.66 -16.63 21.71
C GLN A 293 14.93 -15.75 20.65
N GLY A 294 13.87 -15.08 21.09
CA GLY A 294 13.05 -14.22 20.21
C GLY A 294 11.82 -14.90 19.59
N TRP A 295 11.77 -16.24 19.58
CA TRP A 295 10.64 -16.97 19.00
C TRP A 295 9.48 -17.21 19.98
N GLN A 296 9.70 -16.94 21.26
CA GLN A 296 8.65 -17.06 22.29
C GLN A 296 7.52 -16.07 21.99
N GLY A 297 6.28 -16.60 21.91
CA GLY A 297 5.05 -15.81 21.79
C GLY A 297 4.43 -15.45 23.13
N GLY A 298 3.14 -15.10 23.12
CA GLY A 298 2.38 -14.58 24.26
C GLY A 298 1.49 -15.58 25.01
N LEU A 299 1.32 -16.80 24.53
CA LEU A 299 0.59 -17.84 25.27
C LEU A 299 1.34 -18.26 26.52
N PRO A 300 0.66 -18.73 27.58
CA PRO A 300 1.24 -18.93 28.91
C PRO A 300 2.08 -20.21 29.03
N TYR A 301 2.75 -20.62 27.95
CA TYR A 301 3.61 -21.81 27.88
C TYR A 301 5.00 -21.44 27.40
N THR A 302 5.99 -22.27 27.73
CA THR A 302 7.26 -22.26 26.98
C THR A 302 6.99 -22.81 25.58
N TYR A 303 7.19 -21.99 24.55
CA TYR A 303 7.04 -22.48 23.16
C TYR A 303 8.13 -23.51 22.86
N ARG A 304 7.76 -24.51 22.10
CA ARG A 304 8.64 -25.63 21.73
C ARG A 304 8.57 -25.86 20.21
N LEU A 305 9.65 -26.44 19.69
CA LEU A 305 9.82 -26.58 18.23
C LEU A 305 8.91 -27.64 17.60
N GLN A 306 8.56 -28.70 18.32
CA GLN A 306 7.88 -29.87 17.74
C GLN A 306 6.81 -30.41 18.66
N GLY A 307 5.72 -30.96 18.07
CA GLY A 307 4.69 -31.69 18.80
C GLY A 307 5.06 -33.13 19.05
N GLY A 308 5.90 -33.72 18.22
CA GLY A 308 6.25 -35.12 18.28
C GLY A 308 5.03 -36.06 17.97
N LYS A 309 5.20 -37.35 18.24
CA LYS A 309 4.18 -38.38 17.93
C LYS A 309 2.90 -38.25 18.74
N ASP A 310 2.98 -37.57 19.89
CA ASP A 310 1.87 -37.41 20.81
C ASP A 310 0.96 -36.22 20.46
N LEU A 311 1.36 -35.39 19.45
CA LEU A 311 0.56 -34.33 18.92
C LEU A 311 0.43 -34.46 17.40
N THR A 312 -0.74 -34.93 16.96
CA THR A 312 -1.09 -34.99 15.55
C THR A 312 -2.30 -34.12 15.25
N VAL A 313 -2.22 -33.38 14.18
CA VAL A 313 -3.28 -32.48 13.72
C VAL A 313 -3.70 -32.86 12.31
N ARG A 314 -5.01 -32.86 12.05
CA ARG A 314 -5.59 -32.97 10.72
C ARG A 314 -5.93 -31.58 10.23
N LEU A 315 -5.46 -31.25 9.02
CA LEU A 315 -5.76 -30.05 8.30
C LEU A 315 -6.40 -30.41 6.96
N LYS A 316 -7.66 -30.01 6.75
CA LYS A 316 -8.36 -30.14 5.47
C LYS A 316 -8.71 -28.76 4.94
N VAL A 317 -8.48 -28.53 3.65
CA VAL A 317 -8.98 -27.35 2.91
C VAL A 317 -9.46 -27.82 1.53
N ASP A 318 -10.66 -27.40 1.16
CA ASP A 318 -11.23 -27.59 -0.18
C ASP A 318 -11.91 -26.28 -0.59
N GLN A 319 -11.12 -25.44 -1.27
CA GLN A 319 -11.49 -24.08 -1.63
C GLN A 319 -11.78 -23.96 -3.12
N PRO A 320 -13.01 -23.53 -3.50
CA PRO A 320 -13.36 -23.30 -4.90
C PRO A 320 -12.58 -22.08 -5.44
N LYS A 321 -12.06 -22.20 -6.66
CA LYS A 321 -11.44 -21.11 -7.41
C LYS A 321 -12.00 -21.09 -8.81
N GLU A 322 -12.45 -19.95 -9.28
CA GLU A 322 -13.11 -19.82 -10.57
C GLU A 322 -12.87 -18.42 -11.19
N LEU A 323 -13.17 -18.28 -12.47
CA LEU A 323 -13.15 -16.98 -13.12
C LEU A 323 -14.34 -16.16 -12.63
N THR A 324 -14.05 -15.07 -11.96
CA THR A 324 -15.00 -14.19 -11.28
C THR A 324 -14.96 -12.80 -11.91
N LYS A 325 -16.12 -12.19 -12.14
CA LYS A 325 -16.19 -10.80 -12.60
C LYS A 325 -16.01 -9.83 -11.45
N VAL A 326 -15.09 -8.88 -11.65
CA VAL A 326 -14.80 -7.77 -10.74
C VAL A 326 -14.85 -6.45 -11.50
N HIS A 327 -15.03 -5.32 -10.81
CA HIS A 327 -15.31 -4.04 -11.44
C HIS A 327 -14.55 -2.89 -10.81
N ASN A 328 -13.57 -2.33 -11.49
CA ASN A 328 -13.01 -1.05 -11.06
C ASN A 328 -13.94 0.12 -11.41
N ILE A 329 -13.93 1.16 -10.59
CA ILE A 329 -14.78 2.33 -10.76
C ILE A 329 -13.88 3.57 -10.80
N VAL A 330 -14.00 4.39 -11.84
CA VAL A 330 -13.23 5.64 -11.94
C VAL A 330 -14.18 6.80 -12.20
N GLY A 331 -14.22 7.72 -11.25
CA GLY A 331 -14.94 9.00 -11.35
C GLY A 331 -13.98 10.12 -11.75
N THR A 332 -14.29 10.83 -12.82
CA THR A 332 -13.43 11.90 -13.34
C THR A 332 -14.05 13.27 -13.12
N LEU A 333 -13.36 14.14 -12.39
CA LEU A 333 -13.58 15.58 -12.39
C LEU A 333 -12.67 16.21 -13.45
N LYS A 334 -13.20 16.44 -14.64
CA LYS A 334 -12.43 16.90 -15.80
C LYS A 334 -11.84 18.29 -15.59
N GLY A 335 -10.55 18.45 -15.82
CA GLY A 335 -9.83 19.71 -15.74
C GLY A 335 -10.25 20.72 -16.79
N LYS A 336 -10.16 22.02 -16.46
CA LYS A 336 -10.54 23.12 -17.37
C LYS A 336 -9.44 23.50 -18.37
N THR A 337 -8.15 23.29 -17.99
CA THR A 337 -6.99 23.77 -18.78
C THR A 337 -6.18 22.62 -19.37
N TYR A 338 -5.92 21.58 -18.59
CA TYR A 338 -5.11 20.39 -18.93
C TYR A 338 -5.90 19.10 -18.66
N PRO A 339 -7.01 18.85 -19.38
CA PRO A 339 -7.89 17.71 -19.09
C PRO A 339 -7.25 16.34 -19.29
N ASP A 340 -6.14 16.26 -20.02
CA ASP A 340 -5.39 15.04 -20.27
C ASP A 340 -4.20 14.84 -19.31
N GLU A 341 -4.03 15.70 -18.31
CA GLU A 341 -3.07 15.52 -17.23
C GLU A 341 -3.85 15.08 -15.98
N TRP A 342 -3.51 13.91 -15.40
CA TRP A 342 -4.33 13.21 -14.42
C TRP A 342 -3.66 13.16 -13.04
N ILE A 343 -4.34 13.66 -12.03
CA ILE A 343 -4.06 13.35 -10.62
C ILE A 343 -5.03 12.24 -10.23
N ILE A 344 -4.51 11.09 -9.84
CA ILE A 344 -5.30 9.89 -9.55
C ILE A 344 -5.23 9.63 -8.05
N LEU A 345 -6.39 9.54 -7.38
CA LEU A 345 -6.50 9.06 -6.01
C LEU A 345 -7.25 7.74 -6.04
N GLY A 346 -6.76 6.75 -5.31
CA GLY A 346 -7.37 5.42 -5.32
C GLY A 346 -7.38 4.74 -3.96
N CYS A 347 -8.36 3.88 -3.79
CA CYS A 347 -8.52 2.94 -2.69
C CYS A 347 -9.31 1.75 -3.21
N HIS A 348 -9.08 0.55 -2.68
CA HIS A 348 -9.97 -0.57 -2.99
C HIS A 348 -11.28 -0.47 -2.21
N TYR A 349 -12.25 -1.34 -2.56
CA TYR A 349 -13.55 -1.35 -1.90
C TYR A 349 -14.06 -2.76 -1.57
N ASP A 350 -13.34 -3.81 -1.98
CA ASP A 350 -13.57 -5.16 -1.52
C ASP A 350 -12.95 -5.36 -0.12
N ALA A 351 -13.55 -6.21 0.70
CA ALA A 351 -13.09 -6.46 2.06
C ALA A 351 -13.26 -7.92 2.45
N TRP A 352 -12.43 -8.43 3.37
CA TRP A 352 -12.60 -9.81 3.90
C TRP A 352 -13.86 -9.99 4.73
N ALA A 353 -14.39 -8.92 5.30
CA ALA A 353 -15.64 -8.86 6.04
C ALA A 353 -16.29 -7.50 5.82
N PHE A 354 -16.52 -6.70 6.87
CA PHE A 354 -17.05 -5.33 6.75
C PHE A 354 -16.01 -4.31 6.34
N GLY A 355 -14.76 -4.50 6.75
CA GLY A 355 -13.64 -3.67 6.34
C GLY A 355 -13.76 -2.19 6.74
N ALA A 356 -14.13 -1.88 7.97
CA ALA A 356 -14.36 -0.51 8.38
C ALA A 356 -13.08 0.34 8.40
N THR A 357 -11.96 -0.25 8.83
CA THR A 357 -10.65 0.38 8.67
C THR A 357 -10.06 0.09 7.30
N ASP A 358 -10.11 -1.17 6.87
CA ASP A 358 -9.49 -1.69 5.66
C ASP A 358 -10.54 -2.38 4.75
N PRO A 359 -10.92 -1.72 3.60
CA PRO A 359 -10.44 -0.44 3.07
C PRO A 359 -11.39 0.74 3.30
N ASN A 360 -12.58 0.52 3.84
CA ASN A 360 -13.70 1.45 3.72
C ASN A 360 -13.46 2.82 4.35
N SER A 361 -12.50 2.96 5.26
CA SER A 361 -12.09 4.29 5.74
C SER A 361 -11.54 5.16 4.61
N GLY A 362 -10.78 4.57 3.68
CA GLY A 362 -10.29 5.24 2.48
C GLY A 362 -11.37 5.47 1.44
N THR A 363 -12.17 4.45 1.14
CA THR A 363 -13.29 4.55 0.19
C THR A 363 -14.32 5.59 0.64
N ALA A 364 -14.70 5.62 1.92
CA ALA A 364 -15.61 6.62 2.46
C ALA A 364 -15.04 8.05 2.38
N MET A 365 -13.75 8.21 2.67
CA MET A 365 -13.04 9.49 2.56
C MET A 365 -13.02 9.97 1.10
N LEU A 366 -12.74 9.09 0.14
CA LEU A 366 -12.75 9.43 -1.30
C LEU A 366 -14.14 9.81 -1.81
N LEU A 367 -15.21 9.19 -1.31
CA LEU A 367 -16.58 9.59 -1.62
C LEU A 367 -16.89 10.97 -1.06
N SER A 368 -16.51 11.27 0.19
CA SER A 368 -16.65 12.61 0.78
C SER A 368 -15.85 13.65 -0.02
N LEU A 369 -14.60 13.34 -0.39
CA LEU A 369 -13.76 14.19 -1.24
C LEU A 369 -14.40 14.45 -2.61
N SER A 370 -15.05 13.44 -3.22
CA SER A 370 -15.77 13.58 -4.47
C SER A 370 -16.86 14.62 -4.39
N GLU A 371 -17.65 14.62 -3.29
CA GLU A 371 -18.70 15.60 -3.04
C GLU A 371 -18.12 17.00 -2.81
N THR A 372 -17.04 17.11 -2.02
CA THR A 372 -16.39 18.38 -1.74
C THR A 372 -15.82 19.02 -3.01
N LEU A 373 -15.09 18.25 -3.83
CA LEU A 373 -14.53 18.71 -5.11
C LEU A 373 -15.63 19.02 -6.14
N GLY A 374 -16.68 18.21 -6.19
CA GLY A 374 -17.83 18.43 -7.06
C GLY A 374 -18.56 19.74 -6.73
N LYS A 375 -18.78 20.03 -5.44
CA LYS A 375 -19.33 21.29 -4.96
C LYS A 375 -18.45 22.48 -5.30
N LEU A 376 -17.13 22.35 -5.11
CA LEU A 376 -16.14 23.38 -5.45
C LEU A 376 -16.20 23.70 -6.96
N ALA A 377 -16.25 22.68 -7.80
CA ALA A 377 -16.34 22.84 -9.25
C ALA A 377 -17.66 23.47 -9.72
N LYS A 378 -18.79 23.12 -9.10
CA LYS A 378 -20.11 23.71 -9.35
C LYS A 378 -20.12 25.22 -9.00
N ASN A 379 -19.35 25.62 -7.98
CA ASN A 379 -19.18 27.03 -7.56
C ASN A 379 -18.18 27.82 -8.43
N GLY A 380 -17.73 27.26 -9.57
CA GLY A 380 -16.81 27.93 -10.51
C GLY A 380 -15.33 27.63 -10.30
N ASN A 381 -14.97 26.91 -9.25
CA ASN A 381 -13.60 26.59 -8.88
C ASN A 381 -13.16 25.20 -9.41
N ARG A 382 -13.31 24.98 -10.73
CA ARG A 382 -12.88 23.75 -11.37
C ARG A 382 -11.37 23.69 -11.46
N PRO A 383 -10.69 22.57 -11.12
CA PRO A 383 -9.25 22.43 -11.22
C PRO A 383 -8.74 22.55 -12.67
N ASP A 384 -7.47 22.91 -12.84
CA ASP A 384 -6.85 23.04 -14.16
C ASP A 384 -6.57 21.67 -14.80
N ARG A 385 -6.09 20.68 -14.03
CA ARG A 385 -5.90 19.28 -14.43
C ARG A 385 -7.08 18.44 -13.99
N SER A 386 -7.24 17.29 -14.61
CA SER A 386 -8.27 16.32 -14.20
C SER A 386 -7.89 15.63 -12.89
N ILE A 387 -8.86 15.50 -11.99
CA ILE A 387 -8.74 14.67 -10.79
C ILE A 387 -9.60 13.42 -11.02
N LEU A 388 -8.97 12.26 -10.95
CA LEU A 388 -9.60 10.95 -11.05
C LEU A 388 -9.69 10.36 -9.64
N ILE A 389 -10.87 9.92 -9.25
CA ILE A 389 -11.09 9.16 -8.02
C ILE A 389 -11.45 7.75 -8.42
N ALA A 390 -10.64 6.80 -7.99
CA ALA A 390 -10.70 5.41 -8.38
C ALA A 390 -11.01 4.51 -7.17
N HIS A 391 -11.86 3.51 -7.40
CA HIS A 391 -12.12 2.46 -6.43
C HIS A 391 -11.85 1.12 -7.12
N TRP A 392 -10.93 0.35 -6.51
CA TRP A 392 -10.42 -0.90 -7.06
C TRP A 392 -11.13 -2.09 -6.45
N ASP A 393 -11.36 -3.14 -7.24
CA ASP A 393 -11.96 -4.39 -6.79
C ASP A 393 -10.90 -5.48 -6.69
N ALA A 394 -11.13 -6.46 -5.84
CA ALA A 394 -10.26 -7.63 -5.64
C ALA A 394 -8.80 -7.29 -5.28
N GLU A 395 -8.57 -6.19 -4.58
CA GLU A 395 -7.26 -5.85 -4.03
C GLU A 395 -6.80 -6.93 -3.04
N GLU A 396 -7.67 -7.31 -2.13
CA GLU A 396 -7.44 -8.26 -1.06
C GLU A 396 -6.98 -9.65 -1.56
N HIS A 397 -7.27 -9.97 -2.81
CA HIS A 397 -6.88 -11.23 -3.45
C HIS A 397 -5.47 -11.20 -4.06
N GLY A 398 -4.84 -10.03 -4.18
CA GLY A 398 -3.48 -9.89 -4.73
C GLY A 398 -3.28 -8.64 -5.56
N VAL A 399 -3.84 -7.50 -5.10
CA VAL A 399 -3.77 -6.20 -5.78
C VAL A 399 -4.28 -6.30 -7.22
N ILE A 400 -5.36 -7.11 -7.44
CA ILE A 400 -5.77 -7.51 -8.78
C ILE A 400 -6.33 -6.32 -9.55
N GLY A 401 -7.40 -5.69 -9.08
CA GLY A 401 -8.13 -4.70 -9.87
C GLY A 401 -7.28 -3.54 -10.34
N SER A 402 -6.50 -2.93 -9.47
CA SER A 402 -5.62 -1.82 -9.83
C SER A 402 -4.52 -2.25 -10.82
N SER A 403 -3.96 -3.46 -10.67
CA SER A 403 -2.95 -4.00 -11.58
C SER A 403 -3.52 -4.18 -12.99
N GLU A 404 -4.69 -4.80 -13.12
CA GLU A 404 -5.37 -4.97 -14.40
C GLU A 404 -5.66 -3.63 -15.09
N TRP A 405 -6.08 -2.63 -14.30
CA TRP A 405 -6.35 -1.30 -14.86
C TRP A 405 -5.06 -0.60 -15.31
N VAL A 406 -3.98 -0.73 -14.56
CA VAL A 406 -2.66 -0.16 -14.93
C VAL A 406 -2.14 -0.84 -16.20
N GLU A 407 -2.23 -2.14 -16.33
CA GLU A 407 -1.80 -2.88 -17.51
C GLU A 407 -2.63 -2.48 -18.74
N GLN A 408 -3.95 -2.33 -18.59
CA GLN A 408 -4.85 -1.88 -19.66
C GLN A 408 -4.53 -0.46 -20.13
N PHE A 409 -4.15 0.45 -19.22
CA PHE A 409 -3.97 1.88 -19.51
C PHE A 409 -2.51 2.35 -19.38
N LYS A 410 -1.53 1.42 -19.47
CA LYS A 410 -0.11 1.75 -19.26
C LYS A 410 0.43 2.86 -20.16
N ASP A 411 -0.01 2.91 -21.41
CA ASP A 411 0.45 3.94 -22.37
C ASP A 411 -0.18 5.30 -22.07
N GLU A 412 -1.46 5.34 -21.70
CA GLU A 412 -2.13 6.55 -21.23
C GLU A 412 -1.53 7.05 -19.93
N LEU A 413 -1.23 6.18 -18.98
CA LEU A 413 -0.60 6.52 -17.72
C LEU A 413 0.78 7.13 -17.92
N LYS A 414 1.59 6.54 -18.80
CA LYS A 414 2.89 7.13 -19.18
C LYS A 414 2.77 8.54 -19.72
N ALA A 415 1.73 8.81 -20.51
CA ALA A 415 1.54 10.09 -21.18
C ALA A 415 0.81 11.14 -20.32
N LYS A 416 -0.06 10.73 -19.39
CA LYS A 416 -1.05 11.60 -18.76
C LYS A 416 -0.97 11.62 -17.23
N ALA A 417 -0.49 10.56 -16.56
CA ALA A 417 -0.49 10.51 -15.10
C ALA A 417 0.59 11.42 -14.50
N VAL A 418 0.13 12.36 -13.67
CA VAL A 418 0.97 13.25 -12.88
C VAL A 418 1.38 12.60 -11.57
N ALA A 419 0.42 12.03 -10.84
CA ALA A 419 0.65 11.33 -9.59
C ALA A 419 -0.46 10.31 -9.31
N TYR A 420 -0.12 9.27 -8.56
CA TYR A 420 -1.07 8.38 -7.91
C TYR A 420 -0.98 8.53 -6.39
N ILE A 421 -2.12 8.71 -5.74
CA ILE A 421 -2.27 8.87 -4.29
C ILE A 421 -3.06 7.68 -3.78
N ASN A 422 -2.41 6.80 -3.05
CA ASN A 422 -2.99 5.60 -2.47
C ASN A 422 -3.58 5.90 -1.10
N LEU A 423 -4.81 5.47 -0.86
CA LEU A 423 -5.58 5.80 0.34
C LEU A 423 -6.23 4.57 0.97
N ASP A 424 -5.60 3.45 0.81
CA ASP A 424 -5.94 2.21 1.46
C ASP A 424 -5.81 2.33 2.99
N ALA A 425 -6.83 1.84 3.71
CA ALA A 425 -6.93 1.98 5.17
C ALA A 425 -6.60 3.40 5.67
N ALA A 426 -7.11 4.43 4.95
CA ALA A 426 -6.71 5.82 5.14
C ALA A 426 -6.93 6.35 6.57
N VAL A 427 -7.83 5.74 7.34
CA VAL A 427 -8.03 6.06 8.75
C VAL A 427 -8.20 4.79 9.57
N SER A 428 -7.13 4.36 10.19
CA SER A 428 -7.11 3.26 11.16
C SER A 428 -6.69 3.71 12.57
N GLY A 429 -6.55 5.03 12.77
CA GLY A 429 -6.16 5.62 14.06
C GLY A 429 -5.92 7.13 13.96
N LYS A 430 -5.06 7.63 14.84
CA LYS A 430 -4.83 9.08 15.03
C LYS A 430 -3.48 9.58 14.52
N ASN A 431 -2.53 8.70 14.20
CA ASN A 431 -1.17 9.09 13.88
C ASN A 431 -1.01 9.25 12.36
N PHE A 432 -1.01 10.49 11.86
CA PHE A 432 -0.79 10.74 10.44
C PHE A 432 0.61 10.30 10.03
N GLY A 433 0.70 9.63 8.88
CA GLY A 433 1.95 9.17 8.28
C GLY A 433 1.81 8.96 6.79
N ALA A 434 2.95 8.93 6.09
CA ALA A 434 2.96 8.66 4.65
C ALA A 434 4.30 8.11 4.15
N SER A 435 4.24 7.43 3.01
CA SER A 435 5.38 7.00 2.19
C SER A 435 5.22 7.57 0.77
N SER A 436 6.31 7.94 0.12
CA SER A 436 6.22 8.67 -1.14
C SER A 436 7.44 8.46 -2.05
N ALA A 437 7.21 8.56 -3.36
CA ALA A 437 8.26 8.81 -4.33
C ALA A 437 8.99 10.13 -4.00
N PRO A 438 10.30 10.26 -4.30
CA PRO A 438 11.09 11.45 -3.96
C PRO A 438 10.45 12.76 -4.42
N SER A 439 9.96 12.79 -5.65
CA SER A 439 9.40 13.99 -6.29
C SER A 439 8.18 14.59 -5.58
N LEU A 440 7.45 13.80 -4.78
CA LEU A 440 6.21 14.23 -4.12
C LEU A 440 6.38 14.52 -2.62
N LYS A 441 7.54 14.21 -2.01
CA LYS A 441 7.74 14.35 -0.56
C LYS A 441 7.57 15.79 -0.08
N THR A 442 8.15 16.75 -0.77
CA THR A 442 8.09 18.17 -0.39
C THR A 442 6.67 18.74 -0.46
N ILE A 443 5.95 18.51 -1.56
CA ILE A 443 4.58 19.03 -1.70
C ILE A 443 3.61 18.36 -0.71
N LEU A 444 3.82 17.09 -0.35
CA LEU A 444 3.06 16.41 0.69
C LEU A 444 3.28 17.09 2.06
N ALA A 445 4.54 17.31 2.44
CA ALA A 445 4.87 18.01 3.68
C ALA A 445 4.26 19.43 3.71
N GLU A 446 4.36 20.19 2.61
CA GLU A 446 3.74 21.51 2.48
C GLU A 446 2.20 21.47 2.67
N ALA A 447 1.52 20.44 2.12
CA ALA A 447 0.07 20.30 2.27
C ALA A 447 -0.35 20.09 3.73
N THR A 448 0.45 19.37 4.52
CA THR A 448 0.15 19.11 5.94
C THR A 448 0.30 20.34 6.82
N LYS A 449 1.08 21.34 6.43
CA LYS A 449 1.24 22.62 7.14
C LYS A 449 -0.04 23.46 7.14
N GLN A 450 -0.94 23.22 6.20
CA GLN A 450 -2.18 23.99 6.03
C GLN A 450 -3.39 23.36 6.71
N VAL A 451 -3.24 22.17 7.29
CA VAL A 451 -4.33 21.40 7.90
C VAL A 451 -4.13 21.33 9.40
N LYS A 452 -5.14 21.74 10.16
CA LYS A 452 -5.13 21.65 11.62
C LYS A 452 -5.28 20.18 12.05
N TYR A 453 -4.46 19.75 13.00
CA TYR A 453 -4.64 18.46 13.64
C TYR A 453 -5.82 18.53 14.63
N PRO A 454 -6.78 17.58 14.60
CA PRO A 454 -8.08 17.80 15.26
C PRO A 454 -8.05 17.76 16.78
N TYR A 455 -7.03 17.19 17.40
CA TYR A 455 -6.96 16.97 18.84
C TYR A 455 -6.04 17.92 19.59
N THR A 456 -5.34 18.83 18.88
CA THR A 456 -4.44 19.84 19.45
C THR A 456 -4.54 21.14 18.67
N GLU A 457 -3.81 22.19 19.09
CA GLU A 457 -3.73 23.45 18.32
C GLU A 457 -2.69 23.40 17.17
N GLU A 458 -1.99 22.27 17.03
CA GLU A 458 -0.95 22.07 16.03
C GLU A 458 -1.54 21.85 14.62
N THR A 459 -0.72 22.08 13.59
CA THR A 459 -0.98 21.56 12.26
C THR A 459 -0.66 20.05 12.18
N VAL A 460 -1.14 19.36 11.14
CA VAL A 460 -0.75 17.96 10.89
C VAL A 460 0.77 17.86 10.72
N TYR A 461 1.42 18.84 10.07
CA TYR A 461 2.86 18.90 9.93
C TYR A 461 3.58 18.91 11.30
N GLU A 462 3.20 19.85 12.18
CA GLU A 462 3.80 19.99 13.50
C GLU A 462 3.58 18.76 14.37
N HIS A 463 2.37 18.18 14.29
CA HIS A 463 2.07 16.94 15.01
C HIS A 463 2.89 15.74 14.50
N TRP A 464 3.05 15.62 13.18
CA TRP A 464 3.79 14.54 12.55
C TRP A 464 5.31 14.64 12.75
N SER A 465 5.86 15.87 12.78
CA SER A 465 7.29 16.14 12.94
C SER A 465 7.78 16.28 14.39
N LYS A 466 6.93 16.01 15.40
CA LYS A 466 7.23 16.27 16.84
C LYS A 466 8.61 15.84 17.34
N GLU A 467 9.11 14.74 16.83
CA GLU A 467 10.39 14.16 17.26
C GLU A 467 11.57 14.46 16.32
N ASN A 468 11.29 15.17 15.21
CA ASN A 468 12.27 15.49 14.17
C ASN A 468 12.06 16.92 13.66
N ASP A 469 13.07 17.48 13.02
CA ASP A 469 12.96 18.81 12.38
C ASP A 469 11.97 18.83 11.20
N GLU A 470 11.76 17.66 10.55
CA GLU A 470 10.83 17.44 9.44
C GLU A 470 10.05 16.14 9.62
N PRO A 471 8.85 16.00 9.00
CA PRO A 471 8.11 14.76 8.98
C PRO A 471 8.93 13.60 8.38
N ASN A 472 8.90 12.45 9.04
CA ASN A 472 9.52 11.25 8.49
C ASN A 472 8.62 10.65 7.41
N ILE A 473 8.92 10.97 6.14
CA ILE A 473 8.21 10.41 4.97
C ILE A 473 8.94 9.16 4.51
N GLY A 474 8.25 8.01 4.63
CA GLY A 474 8.80 6.71 4.26
C GLY A 474 8.98 6.52 2.76
N ASN A 475 9.52 5.37 2.38
CA ASN A 475 9.56 4.90 1.00
C ASN A 475 8.42 3.91 0.76
N LEU A 476 7.94 3.84 -0.49
CA LEU A 476 6.87 2.90 -0.87
C LEU A 476 7.38 1.46 -0.83
N GLY A 477 6.62 0.57 -0.21
CA GLY A 477 6.82 -0.87 -0.18
C GLY A 477 5.74 -1.61 -0.98
N GLY A 478 5.53 -2.89 -0.64
CA GLY A 478 4.47 -3.71 -1.20
C GLY A 478 3.12 -3.57 -0.46
N GLY A 479 2.12 -4.34 -0.90
CA GLY A 479 0.89 -4.63 -0.15
C GLY A 479 -0.26 -3.67 -0.36
N SER A 480 -0.30 -2.86 -1.44
CA SER A 480 -1.48 -2.08 -1.83
C SER A 480 -1.40 -1.56 -3.28
N ASP A 481 -2.44 -0.93 -3.77
CA ASP A 481 -2.71 -0.53 -5.16
C ASP A 481 -1.65 0.36 -5.84
N HIS A 482 -0.79 1.04 -5.07
CA HIS A 482 0.29 1.87 -5.64
C HIS A 482 1.39 1.06 -6.36
N ILE A 483 1.47 -0.26 -6.12
CA ILE A 483 2.52 -1.12 -6.69
C ILE A 483 2.52 -1.03 -8.20
N ALA A 484 1.38 -1.26 -8.86
CA ALA A 484 1.30 -1.26 -10.31
C ALA A 484 1.60 0.13 -10.90
N PHE A 485 1.11 1.19 -10.28
CA PHE A 485 1.36 2.57 -10.73
C PHE A 485 2.85 2.94 -10.65
N TYR A 486 3.48 2.64 -9.51
CA TYR A 486 4.86 3.08 -9.24
C TYR A 486 5.90 2.11 -9.78
N MET A 487 5.76 0.81 -9.46
CA MET A 487 6.79 -0.18 -9.74
C MET A 487 6.72 -0.74 -11.17
N HIS A 488 5.54 -0.70 -11.83
CA HIS A 488 5.37 -1.15 -13.20
C HIS A 488 5.26 0.00 -14.21
N ALA A 489 4.43 1.00 -13.94
CA ALA A 489 4.16 2.08 -14.91
C ALA A 489 5.03 3.35 -14.69
N GLY A 490 5.78 3.47 -13.58
CA GLY A 490 6.64 4.62 -13.29
C GLY A 490 5.86 5.92 -13.11
N VAL A 491 4.68 5.86 -12.50
CA VAL A 491 3.89 7.01 -12.08
C VAL A 491 4.35 7.42 -10.69
N PRO A 492 4.78 8.67 -10.47
CA PRO A 492 5.11 9.12 -9.11
C PRO A 492 3.95 8.85 -8.16
N SER A 493 4.19 8.10 -7.09
CA SER A 493 3.14 7.65 -6.18
C SER A 493 3.43 8.01 -4.75
N LEU A 494 2.38 8.11 -3.95
CA LEU A 494 2.44 8.18 -2.50
C LEU A 494 1.31 7.36 -1.86
N SER A 495 1.51 6.93 -0.63
CA SER A 495 0.49 6.32 0.22
C SER A 495 0.50 7.01 1.57
N GLY A 496 -0.66 7.37 2.11
CA GLY A 496 -0.73 8.08 3.38
C GLY A 496 -2.12 8.08 4.01
N GLY A 497 -2.12 8.30 5.33
CA GLY A 497 -3.33 8.29 6.14
C GLY A 497 -3.03 8.45 7.62
N ALA A 498 -3.97 8.07 8.47
CA ALA A 498 -3.84 8.13 9.92
C ALA A 498 -3.92 6.71 10.51
N GLY A 499 -2.81 6.23 11.05
CA GLY A 499 -2.64 4.85 11.53
C GLY A 499 -2.82 4.68 13.05
N GLY A 500 -3.17 3.45 13.43
CA GLY A 500 -3.31 2.98 14.80
C GLY A 500 -3.49 1.47 14.88
N PRO A 501 -3.70 0.89 16.06
CA PRO A 501 -4.05 -0.52 16.20
C PRO A 501 -5.40 -0.82 15.54
N THR A 502 -5.48 -1.93 14.83
CA THR A 502 -6.70 -2.37 14.15
C THR A 502 -6.97 -3.86 14.39
N LEU A 503 -8.20 -4.28 14.17
CA LEU A 503 -8.62 -5.67 14.12
C LEU A 503 -8.50 -6.20 12.67
N TYR A 504 -7.32 -5.99 12.08
CA TYR A 504 -6.98 -6.19 10.67
C TYR A 504 -7.47 -7.53 10.12
N HIS A 505 -8.31 -7.51 9.08
CA HIS A 505 -8.85 -8.68 8.39
C HIS A 505 -9.67 -9.66 9.26
N THR A 506 -10.19 -9.20 10.41
CA THR A 506 -11.13 -9.96 11.22
C THR A 506 -12.58 -9.64 10.88
N ASN A 507 -13.52 -10.47 11.36
CA ASN A 507 -14.94 -10.12 11.29
C ASN A 507 -15.31 -8.93 12.18
N TYR A 508 -14.42 -8.53 13.10
CA TYR A 508 -14.61 -7.39 14.01
C TYR A 508 -14.07 -6.06 13.47
N ASP A 509 -13.48 -6.01 12.26
CA ASP A 509 -13.20 -4.73 11.58
C ASP A 509 -14.47 -4.17 10.97
N ASP A 510 -15.38 -3.70 11.80
CA ASP A 510 -16.72 -3.23 11.49
C ASP A 510 -16.96 -1.80 11.96
N PHE A 511 -18.17 -1.30 11.72
CA PHE A 511 -18.52 0.08 12.08
C PHE A 511 -18.53 0.31 13.59
N TYR A 512 -18.92 -0.69 14.42
CA TYR A 512 -18.90 -0.57 15.88
C TYR A 512 -17.47 -0.42 16.41
N PHE A 513 -16.53 -1.24 15.92
CA PHE A 513 -15.11 -1.07 16.25
C PHE A 513 -14.61 0.30 15.84
N TYR A 514 -14.93 0.75 14.62
CA TYR A 514 -14.50 2.04 14.10
C TYR A 514 -14.99 3.21 14.96
N GLU A 515 -16.32 3.31 15.20
CA GLU A 515 -16.90 4.41 15.95
C GLU A 515 -16.59 4.38 17.45
N THR A 516 -16.16 3.22 17.98
CA THR A 516 -15.83 3.08 19.40
C THR A 516 -14.35 3.37 19.67
N PHE A 517 -13.44 2.90 18.82
CA PHE A 517 -12.02 2.87 19.13
C PHE A 517 -11.13 3.63 18.13
N VAL A 518 -11.47 3.64 16.85
CA VAL A 518 -10.60 4.21 15.81
C VAL A 518 -10.76 5.73 15.74
N ASP A 519 -11.96 6.23 15.46
CA ASP A 519 -12.26 7.66 15.34
C ASP A 519 -13.65 7.98 15.88
N PRO A 520 -13.87 7.92 17.21
CA PRO A 520 -15.19 8.11 17.83
C PRO A 520 -15.88 9.42 17.48
N GLU A 521 -15.12 10.46 17.21
CA GLU A 521 -15.63 11.78 16.86
C GLU A 521 -15.71 12.03 15.35
N PHE A 522 -15.26 11.08 14.52
CA PHE A 522 -15.16 11.18 13.06
C PHE A 522 -14.40 12.43 12.61
N GLN A 523 -13.24 12.68 13.24
CA GLN A 523 -12.40 13.84 12.97
C GLN A 523 -11.25 13.52 12.02
N MET A 524 -10.70 12.29 12.09
CA MET A 524 -9.52 11.95 11.30
C MET A 524 -9.83 11.73 9.82
N GLY A 525 -11.00 11.17 9.47
CA GLY A 525 -11.44 11.09 8.08
C GLY A 525 -11.43 12.45 7.38
N PRO A 526 -12.13 13.46 7.89
CA PRO A 526 -12.07 14.85 7.40
C PRO A 526 -10.67 15.47 7.40
N THR A 527 -9.81 15.10 8.36
CA THR A 527 -8.44 15.60 8.41
C THR A 527 -7.60 15.04 7.27
N VAL A 528 -7.70 13.73 7.00
CA VAL A 528 -7.02 13.09 5.86
C VAL A 528 -7.59 13.63 4.54
N GLU A 529 -8.92 13.81 4.42
CA GLU A 529 -9.56 14.48 3.27
C GLU A 529 -8.98 15.88 3.05
N ALA A 530 -8.78 16.65 4.11
CA ALA A 530 -8.22 18.00 4.03
C ALA A 530 -6.77 17.99 3.51
N VAL A 531 -5.92 17.07 3.98
CA VAL A 531 -4.53 16.94 3.52
C VAL A 531 -4.50 16.50 2.07
N MET A 532 -5.18 15.39 1.73
CA MET A 532 -5.09 14.78 0.40
C MET A 532 -5.81 15.61 -0.68
N GLY A 533 -6.90 16.26 -0.32
CA GLY A 533 -7.57 17.21 -1.20
C GLY A 533 -6.76 18.48 -1.45
N THR A 534 -6.11 19.04 -0.41
CA THR A 534 -5.18 20.16 -0.56
C THR A 534 -4.01 19.79 -1.49
N LEU A 535 -3.38 18.64 -1.27
CA LEU A 535 -2.31 18.11 -2.12
C LEU A 535 -2.79 17.95 -3.57
N SER A 536 -3.96 17.35 -3.77
CA SER A 536 -4.53 17.12 -5.11
C SER A 536 -4.82 18.44 -5.83
N LEU A 537 -5.35 19.44 -5.14
CA LEU A 537 -5.59 20.77 -5.71
C LEU A 537 -4.30 21.49 -6.05
N ARG A 538 -3.24 21.35 -5.25
CA ARG A 538 -1.90 21.87 -5.57
C ARG A 538 -1.33 21.25 -6.84
N LEU A 539 -1.34 19.93 -6.93
CA LEU A 539 -0.91 19.21 -8.15
C LEU A 539 -1.76 19.61 -9.37
N ALA A 540 -3.08 19.76 -9.17
CA ALA A 540 -3.99 20.08 -10.25
C ALA A 540 -3.85 21.50 -10.79
N ASN A 541 -3.52 22.48 -9.93
CA ASN A 541 -3.53 23.90 -10.30
C ASN A 541 -2.12 24.52 -10.49
N ALA A 542 -1.07 23.81 -10.08
CA ALA A 542 0.30 24.31 -10.25
C ALA A 542 0.61 24.57 -11.72
N ARG A 543 1.20 25.73 -12.01
CA ARG A 543 1.60 26.10 -13.36
C ARG A 543 2.70 25.19 -13.89
N LEU A 544 3.77 25.02 -13.11
CA LEU A 544 4.74 23.93 -13.29
C LEU A 544 4.44 22.85 -12.27
N LEU A 545 4.54 21.59 -12.67
CA LEU A 545 4.35 20.48 -11.73
C LEU A 545 5.31 20.62 -10.55
N PRO A 546 4.80 20.57 -9.31
CA PRO A 546 5.57 20.89 -8.11
C PRO A 546 6.41 19.69 -7.65
N TYR A 547 7.14 19.10 -8.58
CA TYR A 547 8.05 17.99 -8.28
C TYR A 547 9.34 18.52 -7.68
N ASP A 548 9.74 17.94 -6.56
CA ASP A 548 11.06 18.18 -5.99
C ASP A 548 12.13 17.39 -6.76
N VAL A 549 12.71 18.04 -7.75
CA VAL A 549 13.72 17.41 -8.61
C VAL A 549 15.08 17.22 -7.90
N VAL A 550 15.33 17.96 -6.81
CA VAL A 550 16.57 17.87 -6.03
C VAL A 550 16.54 16.60 -5.16
N ARG A 551 15.37 16.22 -4.68
CA ARG A 551 15.19 15.08 -3.76
C ARG A 551 15.67 13.75 -4.33
N TYR A 552 15.61 13.56 -5.65
CA TYR A 552 16.17 12.35 -6.27
C TYR A 552 17.66 12.17 -5.96
N ALA A 553 18.46 13.23 -6.04
CA ALA A 553 19.88 13.13 -5.80
C ALA A 553 20.18 12.84 -4.31
N THR A 554 19.50 13.54 -3.40
CA THR A 554 19.73 13.39 -1.95
C THR A 554 19.28 12.03 -1.44
N ASP A 555 18.11 11.56 -1.89
CA ASP A 555 17.60 10.24 -1.47
C ASP A 555 18.45 9.10 -2.06
N LEU A 556 18.87 9.20 -3.33
CA LEU A 556 19.75 8.20 -3.95
C LEU A 556 21.12 8.14 -3.24
N GLU A 557 21.72 9.29 -2.90
CA GLU A 557 23.00 9.32 -2.17
C GLU A 557 22.88 8.53 -0.85
N MET A 558 21.85 8.82 -0.05
CA MET A 558 21.58 8.11 1.20
C MET A 558 21.38 6.60 0.98
N HIS A 559 20.65 6.20 -0.06
CA HIS A 559 20.37 4.79 -0.33
C HIS A 559 21.61 4.03 -0.82
N PHE A 560 22.46 4.64 -1.67
CA PHE A 560 23.70 4.04 -2.12
C PHE A 560 24.74 3.92 -1.00
N ASP A 561 24.78 4.89 -0.08
CA ASP A 561 25.63 4.79 1.12
C ASP A 561 25.20 3.60 1.98
N LYS A 562 23.90 3.45 2.23
CA LYS A 562 23.35 2.30 2.97
C LYS A 562 23.66 0.97 2.26
N ALA A 563 23.47 0.89 0.95
CA ALA A 563 23.80 -0.32 0.18
C ALA A 563 25.30 -0.64 0.26
N THR A 564 26.16 0.38 0.20
CA THR A 564 27.61 0.22 0.35
C THR A 564 27.97 -0.38 1.71
N GLU A 565 27.36 0.10 2.80
CA GLU A 565 27.57 -0.45 4.14
C GLU A 565 27.07 -1.90 4.26
N GLN A 566 25.97 -2.25 3.58
CA GLN A 566 25.48 -3.63 3.54
C GLN A 566 26.45 -4.55 2.81
N VAL A 567 26.97 -4.16 1.64
CA VAL A 567 27.96 -4.97 0.88
C VAL A 567 29.23 -5.19 1.70
N LYS A 568 29.71 -4.18 2.44
CA LYS A 568 30.92 -4.30 3.27
C LYS A 568 30.81 -5.37 4.36
N LYS A 569 29.62 -5.80 4.76
CA LYS A 569 29.43 -6.88 5.74
C LYS A 569 29.93 -8.24 5.24
N PHE A 570 29.81 -8.51 3.93
CA PHE A 570 30.27 -9.75 3.31
C PHE A 570 31.45 -9.55 2.33
N SER A 571 31.82 -8.28 2.04
CA SER A 571 32.95 -7.89 1.18
C SER A 571 33.62 -6.65 1.74
N SER A 572 34.48 -6.84 2.74
CA SER A 572 35.10 -5.74 3.50
C SER A 572 36.00 -4.81 2.66
N ASP A 573 36.48 -5.28 1.50
CA ASP A 573 37.30 -4.57 0.53
C ASP A 573 36.51 -3.84 -0.55
N PHE A 574 35.17 -3.86 -0.47
CA PHE A 574 34.30 -3.19 -1.45
C PHE A 574 34.52 -1.68 -1.45
N ALA A 575 34.88 -1.15 -2.64
CA ALA A 575 35.25 0.26 -2.81
C ALA A 575 34.05 1.22 -3.08
N GLY A 576 32.82 0.71 -2.98
CA GLY A 576 31.58 1.46 -3.24
C GLY A 576 31.13 1.44 -4.70
N PHE A 577 29.92 1.92 -4.95
CA PHE A 577 29.27 2.02 -6.25
C PHE A 577 29.73 3.29 -6.99
N LYS A 578 30.88 3.22 -7.69
CA LYS A 578 31.54 4.39 -8.25
C LYS A 578 30.80 5.03 -9.42
N ALA A 579 30.20 4.22 -10.29
CA ALA A 579 29.47 4.72 -11.45
C ALA A 579 28.23 5.49 -11.02
N SER A 580 27.42 4.93 -10.12
CA SER A 580 26.23 5.56 -9.57
C SER A 580 26.55 6.81 -8.75
N THR A 581 27.57 6.77 -7.87
CA THR A 581 27.99 7.93 -7.07
C THR A 581 28.40 9.11 -7.95
N SER A 582 29.13 8.85 -9.04
CA SER A 582 29.49 9.89 -10.01
C SER A 582 28.26 10.48 -10.72
N ALA A 583 27.31 9.62 -11.11
CA ALA A 583 26.06 10.04 -11.75
C ALA A 583 25.19 10.86 -10.80
N ILE A 584 25.06 10.46 -9.52
CA ILE A 584 24.32 11.18 -8.47
C ILE A 584 24.92 12.57 -8.24
N SER A 585 26.23 12.69 -8.15
CA SER A 585 26.90 14.01 -8.01
C SER A 585 26.60 14.94 -9.18
N SER A 586 26.54 14.43 -10.41
CA SER A 586 26.19 15.19 -11.60
C SER A 586 24.70 15.57 -11.59
N LEU A 587 23.82 14.64 -11.23
CA LEU A 587 22.38 14.86 -11.09
C LEU A 587 22.07 15.97 -10.09
N GLY A 588 22.70 15.96 -8.90
CA GLY A 588 22.48 16.96 -7.87
C GLY A 588 22.82 18.38 -8.35
N LYS A 589 23.90 18.55 -9.12
CA LYS A 589 24.28 19.85 -9.72
C LYS A 589 23.21 20.33 -10.70
N THR A 590 22.78 19.48 -11.62
CA THR A 590 21.78 19.84 -12.64
C THR A 590 20.42 20.11 -11.99
N ALA A 591 20.00 19.29 -11.04
CA ALA A 591 18.73 19.42 -10.32
C ALA A 591 18.64 20.77 -9.58
N ASN A 592 19.71 21.19 -8.87
CA ASN A 592 19.75 22.49 -8.21
C ASN A 592 19.65 23.66 -9.19
N LEU A 593 20.29 23.56 -10.36
CA LEU A 593 20.18 24.59 -11.40
C LEU A 593 18.76 24.68 -11.96
N VAL A 594 18.12 23.52 -12.21
CA VAL A 594 16.72 23.45 -12.69
C VAL A 594 15.76 24.02 -11.66
N ALA A 595 15.89 23.64 -10.38
CA ALA A 595 15.05 24.15 -9.30
C ALA A 595 15.12 25.68 -9.21
N LYS A 596 16.34 26.23 -9.20
CA LYS A 596 16.54 27.68 -9.21
C LYS A 596 15.93 28.36 -10.43
N ALA A 597 16.12 27.80 -11.62
CA ALA A 597 15.56 28.35 -12.85
C ALA A 597 14.02 28.28 -12.87
N PHE A 598 13.40 27.26 -12.26
CA PHE A 598 11.95 27.20 -12.06
C PHE A 598 11.45 28.35 -11.19
N GLU A 599 12.10 28.61 -10.05
CA GLU A 599 11.76 29.73 -9.17
C GLU A 599 11.83 31.07 -9.92
N GLU A 600 12.93 31.32 -10.64
CA GLU A 600 13.12 32.54 -11.44
C GLU A 600 12.03 32.70 -12.52
N GLN A 601 11.67 31.63 -13.21
CA GLN A 601 10.62 31.66 -14.24
C GLN A 601 9.22 31.88 -13.65
N LEU A 602 8.91 31.28 -12.51
CA LEU A 602 7.64 31.47 -11.80
C LEU A 602 7.50 32.91 -11.27
N GLN A 603 8.59 33.48 -10.71
CA GLN A 603 8.64 34.88 -10.25
C GLN A 603 8.50 35.88 -11.39
N SER A 604 9.12 35.61 -12.55
CA SER A 604 9.05 36.52 -13.72
C SER A 604 7.67 36.55 -14.40
N GLY A 605 6.84 35.56 -14.20
CA GLY A 605 5.54 35.39 -14.85
C GLY A 605 5.59 35.13 -16.37
N ASN A 606 6.77 34.98 -16.96
CA ASN A 606 6.99 34.92 -18.41
C ASN A 606 6.74 33.58 -19.10
N LEU A 607 6.20 32.58 -18.39
CA LEU A 607 5.91 31.27 -18.97
C LEU A 607 4.66 31.32 -19.84
N SER A 608 4.80 31.10 -21.17
CA SER A 608 3.65 30.93 -22.04
C SER A 608 2.95 29.59 -21.83
N LYS A 609 1.64 29.48 -22.10
CA LYS A 609 0.88 28.21 -21.99
C LYS A 609 1.53 27.06 -22.76
N LYS A 610 2.04 27.33 -23.98
CA LYS A 610 2.71 26.32 -24.83
C LYS A 610 3.99 25.81 -24.17
N ARG A 611 4.80 26.71 -23.60
CA ARG A 611 6.05 26.38 -22.90
C ARG A 611 5.77 25.59 -21.62
N THR A 612 4.78 26.03 -20.83
CA THR A 612 4.33 25.33 -19.62
C THR A 612 3.93 23.89 -19.96
N LYS A 613 3.08 23.66 -20.96
CA LYS A 613 2.65 22.31 -21.37
C LYS A 613 3.84 21.43 -21.75
N ARG A 614 4.84 21.98 -22.48
CA ARG A 614 6.04 21.23 -22.86
C ARG A 614 6.90 20.87 -21.64
N LEU A 615 7.09 21.81 -20.71
CA LEU A 615 7.86 21.57 -19.49
C LEU A 615 7.18 20.52 -18.60
N ASN A 616 5.87 20.62 -18.39
CA ASN A 616 5.12 19.63 -17.59
C ASN A 616 5.18 18.23 -18.20
N ALA A 617 5.09 18.11 -19.52
CA ALA A 617 5.27 16.80 -20.17
C ALA A 617 6.67 16.20 -19.93
N LYS A 618 7.71 17.03 -19.91
CA LYS A 618 9.08 16.60 -19.57
C LYS A 618 9.21 16.23 -18.08
N LEU A 619 8.57 16.98 -17.18
CA LEU A 619 8.53 16.66 -15.75
C LEU A 619 7.86 15.32 -15.49
N MET A 620 6.71 15.03 -16.11
CA MET A 620 6.04 13.73 -16.02
C MET A 620 6.87 12.56 -16.56
N ALA A 621 7.91 12.82 -17.35
CA ALA A 621 8.80 11.79 -17.88
C ALA A 621 9.99 11.45 -16.96
N LEU A 622 10.22 12.22 -15.88
CA LEU A 622 11.40 12.04 -15.03
C LEU A 622 11.42 10.68 -14.32
N GLU A 623 10.33 10.30 -13.65
CA GLU A 623 10.23 9.03 -12.92
C GLU A 623 10.48 7.80 -13.82
N LYS A 624 10.11 7.89 -15.10
CA LYS A 624 10.29 6.83 -16.09
C LYS A 624 11.75 6.53 -16.44
N SER A 625 12.69 7.38 -15.99
CA SER A 625 14.13 7.08 -16.07
C SER A 625 14.52 5.85 -15.26
N PHE A 626 13.74 5.53 -14.25
CA PHE A 626 13.96 4.35 -13.41
C PHE A 626 13.25 3.09 -13.91
N LEU A 627 12.52 3.12 -15.03
CA LEU A 627 11.91 1.93 -15.61
C LEU A 627 12.94 1.16 -16.44
N ASP A 628 13.32 -0.02 -15.97
CA ASP A 628 14.19 -0.93 -16.67
C ASP A 628 13.38 -1.91 -17.53
N PRO A 629 13.59 -1.98 -18.85
CA PRO A 629 12.87 -2.90 -19.72
C PRO A 629 13.04 -4.38 -19.35
N GLU A 630 14.21 -4.77 -18.81
CA GLU A 630 14.50 -6.14 -18.39
C GLU A 630 13.83 -6.50 -17.05
N GLY A 631 13.47 -5.50 -16.25
CA GLY A 631 12.87 -5.69 -14.91
C GLY A 631 13.86 -6.21 -13.86
N MET A 632 13.31 -6.78 -12.79
CA MET A 632 14.08 -7.23 -11.64
C MET A 632 14.39 -8.74 -11.73
N PRO A 633 15.46 -9.22 -11.07
CA PRO A 633 15.89 -10.62 -11.12
C PRO A 633 14.86 -11.63 -10.60
N TYR A 634 13.88 -11.17 -9.84
CA TYR A 634 12.82 -11.98 -9.20
C TYR A 634 11.44 -11.81 -9.88
N GLY A 635 11.36 -11.06 -10.96
CA GLY A 635 10.13 -10.87 -11.74
C GLY A 635 10.26 -9.66 -12.65
N ASP A 636 10.25 -9.89 -13.96
CA ASP A 636 10.41 -8.82 -14.94
C ASP A 636 9.19 -7.90 -15.08
N TRP A 637 8.08 -8.22 -14.41
CA TRP A 637 6.95 -7.31 -14.23
C TRP A 637 7.32 -6.07 -13.39
N TYR A 638 8.19 -6.24 -12.40
CA TYR A 638 8.73 -5.14 -11.58
C TYR A 638 9.80 -4.38 -12.37
N LYS A 639 9.42 -3.21 -12.90
CA LYS A 639 10.28 -2.40 -13.79
C LYS A 639 11.10 -1.34 -13.06
N SER A 640 10.66 -0.90 -11.88
CA SER A 640 11.31 0.21 -11.20
C SER A 640 12.65 -0.17 -10.59
N LEU A 641 13.71 0.53 -11.01
CA LEU A 641 15.04 0.50 -10.38
C LEU A 641 15.08 1.26 -9.05
N TYR A 642 14.07 2.10 -8.76
CA TYR A 642 14.07 2.91 -7.54
C TYR A 642 13.52 2.14 -6.35
N ALA A 643 12.34 1.56 -6.47
CA ALA A 643 11.68 0.81 -5.40
C ALA A 643 10.89 -0.39 -5.91
N SER A 644 10.81 -1.42 -5.11
CA SER A 644 9.99 -2.61 -5.33
C SER A 644 9.47 -3.16 -4.00
N SER A 645 8.53 -4.09 -4.08
CA SER A 645 8.22 -4.99 -2.96
C SER A 645 9.41 -5.91 -2.71
N ASP A 646 9.63 -6.27 -1.44
CA ASP A 646 10.64 -7.25 -1.06
C ASP A 646 10.22 -8.66 -1.52
N PRO A 647 10.98 -9.33 -2.40
CA PRO A 647 10.62 -10.65 -2.93
C PRO A 647 10.74 -11.80 -1.92
N PHE A 648 11.19 -11.53 -0.68
CA PHE A 648 11.28 -12.51 0.41
C PHE A 648 10.30 -12.25 1.56
N SER A 649 9.76 -11.03 1.65
CA SER A 649 8.78 -10.68 2.69
C SER A 649 7.46 -10.12 2.16
N GLY A 650 7.42 -9.58 0.96
CA GLY A 650 6.24 -9.05 0.28
C GLY A 650 5.87 -7.61 0.63
N TYR A 651 5.94 -7.22 1.89
CA TYR A 651 5.49 -5.89 2.35
C TYR A 651 6.59 -4.83 2.42
N ALA A 652 7.81 -5.24 2.78
CA ALA A 652 8.88 -4.28 3.00
C ALA A 652 9.23 -3.49 1.72
N SER A 653 9.61 -2.23 1.91
CA SER A 653 10.13 -1.41 0.82
C SER A 653 11.55 -1.81 0.50
N TRP A 654 11.79 -2.26 -0.71
CA TRP A 654 13.13 -2.47 -1.24
C TRP A 654 13.52 -1.31 -2.14
N ILE A 655 14.46 -0.52 -1.66
CA ILE A 655 15.04 0.59 -2.42
C ILE A 655 16.33 0.10 -3.09
N LEU A 656 16.53 0.51 -4.34
CA LEU A 656 17.56 -0.03 -5.24
C LEU A 656 17.41 -1.56 -5.43
N PRO A 657 16.20 -2.03 -5.83
CA PRO A 657 15.80 -3.43 -5.70
C PRO A 657 16.75 -4.41 -6.40
N GLY A 658 17.31 -4.06 -7.54
CA GLY A 658 18.29 -4.92 -8.23
C GLY A 658 19.57 -5.11 -7.42
N LEU A 659 20.10 -4.03 -6.81
CA LEU A 659 21.25 -4.12 -5.92
C LEU A 659 20.89 -4.84 -4.61
N GLN A 660 19.72 -4.52 -4.04
CA GLN A 660 19.30 -5.15 -2.80
C GLN A 660 19.14 -6.67 -2.95
N TYR A 661 18.67 -7.14 -4.12
CA TYR A 661 18.60 -8.57 -4.40
C TYR A 661 20.01 -9.22 -4.44
N GLN A 662 20.99 -8.57 -5.09
CA GLN A 662 22.36 -9.08 -5.10
C GLN A 662 23.02 -9.07 -3.71
N ILE A 663 22.67 -8.07 -2.89
CA ILE A 663 23.14 -7.98 -1.49
C ILE A 663 22.57 -9.13 -0.66
N GLU A 664 21.27 -9.40 -0.77
CA GLU A 664 20.62 -10.50 -0.06
C GLU A 664 21.16 -11.88 -0.47
N MET A 665 21.53 -12.03 -1.73
CA MET A 665 22.13 -13.26 -2.27
C MET A 665 23.65 -13.30 -2.09
N GLU A 666 24.28 -12.30 -1.47
CA GLU A 666 25.74 -12.13 -1.34
C GLU A 666 26.50 -12.30 -2.68
N ASN A 667 25.86 -11.91 -3.78
CA ASN A 667 26.38 -12.11 -5.14
C ASN A 667 27.26 -10.94 -5.59
N LYS A 668 28.55 -11.01 -5.26
CA LYS A 668 29.53 -9.95 -5.56
C LYS A 668 29.73 -9.72 -7.04
N ASP A 669 29.62 -10.76 -7.85
CA ASP A 669 29.97 -10.72 -9.28
C ASP A 669 29.01 -9.84 -10.09
N GLN A 670 27.79 -9.66 -9.62
CA GLN A 670 26.76 -8.86 -10.27
C GLN A 670 26.73 -7.38 -9.82
N LEU A 671 27.44 -7.02 -8.74
CA LEU A 671 27.36 -5.66 -8.18
C LEU A 671 27.84 -4.59 -9.15
N SER A 672 28.86 -4.88 -9.97
CA SER A 672 29.39 -3.94 -10.97
C SER A 672 28.39 -3.68 -12.10
N ASP A 673 27.71 -4.71 -12.57
CA ASP A 673 26.74 -4.60 -13.65
C ASP A 673 25.50 -3.82 -13.18
N TRP A 674 25.04 -4.07 -11.96
CA TRP A 674 23.97 -3.29 -11.36
C TRP A 674 24.37 -1.84 -11.09
N ASP A 675 25.59 -1.56 -10.62
CA ASP A 675 26.10 -0.18 -10.49
C ASP A 675 26.02 0.57 -11.82
N GLN A 676 26.38 -0.10 -12.94
CA GLN A 676 26.30 0.51 -14.27
C GLN A 676 24.83 0.71 -14.73
N ARG A 677 23.92 -0.25 -14.47
CA ARG A 677 22.47 -0.11 -14.79
C ARG A 677 21.87 1.10 -14.06
N TYR A 678 22.15 1.25 -12.76
CA TYR A 678 21.70 2.41 -11.98
C TYR A 678 22.33 3.71 -12.46
N ALA A 679 23.62 3.72 -12.75
CA ALA A 679 24.29 4.88 -13.30
C ALA A 679 23.67 5.33 -14.64
N ASN A 680 23.26 4.40 -15.49
CA ASN A 680 22.60 4.69 -16.75
C ASN A 680 21.23 5.34 -16.53
N ALA A 681 20.41 4.82 -15.60
CA ALA A 681 19.11 5.41 -15.23
C ALA A 681 19.25 6.81 -14.63
N ILE A 682 20.22 7.01 -13.75
CA ILE A 682 20.53 8.31 -13.14
C ILE A 682 21.04 9.31 -14.19
N ASN A 683 21.84 8.87 -15.13
CA ASN A 683 22.31 9.70 -16.25
C ASN A 683 21.17 10.07 -17.21
N ASP A 684 20.22 9.16 -17.47
CA ASP A 684 19.00 9.48 -18.25
C ASP A 684 18.15 10.54 -17.54
N LEU A 685 17.94 10.40 -16.23
CA LEU A 685 17.27 11.43 -15.42
C LEU A 685 18.01 12.77 -15.50
N ASN A 686 19.34 12.77 -15.38
CA ASN A 686 20.17 13.99 -15.50
C ASN A 686 20.05 14.62 -16.89
N ALA A 687 20.06 13.83 -17.95
CA ALA A 687 19.88 14.32 -19.32
C ALA A 687 18.47 14.94 -19.53
N LYS A 688 17.42 14.35 -18.98
CA LYS A 688 16.06 14.90 -19.00
C LYS A 688 15.98 16.25 -18.24
N LEU A 689 16.66 16.36 -17.10
CA LEU A 689 16.74 17.64 -16.37
C LEU A 689 17.53 18.70 -17.15
N ALA A 690 18.63 18.34 -17.83
CA ALA A 690 19.36 19.23 -18.70
C ALA A 690 18.50 19.72 -19.89
N ASP A 691 17.71 18.83 -20.50
CA ASP A 691 16.77 19.19 -21.58
C ASP A 691 15.61 20.10 -21.08
N ILE A 692 15.19 19.93 -19.82
CA ILE A 692 14.29 20.88 -19.16
C ILE A 692 14.96 22.25 -19.01
N MET A 693 16.20 22.31 -18.54
CA MET A 693 16.95 23.53 -18.39
C MET A 693 17.10 24.30 -19.71
N GLU A 694 17.43 23.62 -20.81
CA GLU A 694 17.49 24.22 -22.15
C GLU A 694 16.13 24.74 -22.65
N SER A 695 15.05 24.23 -22.09
CA SER A 695 13.67 24.60 -22.45
C SER A 695 13.14 25.76 -21.61
N LEU A 696 13.80 26.12 -20.51
CA LEU A 696 13.54 27.28 -19.67
C LEU A 696 14.16 28.55 -20.21
#